data_0991a29e69d34a4d8b93f701604e560e
#
_entry.id   0991a29e69d34a4d8b93f701604e560e
#
_cell.length_a   1.000
_cell.length_b   1.000
_cell.length_c   1.000
_cell.angle_alpha   90.00
_cell.angle_beta   90.00
_cell.angle_gamma   90.00
#
_symmetry.space_group_name_H-M   'P 1'
#
loop_
_entity.id
_entity.type
_entity.pdbx_description
1 polymer ?
#
loop_
_entity_poly.entity_id
_entity_poly.type
_entity_poly.pdbx_seq_one_letter_code
_entity_poly.pdbx_strand_id
1 'polypeptide(L)'
;MNKTSLSILFLAPLTVAGAAIAASRHAERVEALPPVKVQMPIVGDTALAPHRFSDVQLLEGASRRHVKTTRSQIETTDTAGYFKLSKPASGRVVETLVTTLRPERFIKGSLKVTSASVFEVMVDGVSKGSKAKPDSAVTASSVVAVPIELEPERTADIMVKVLTDSEAKNDPAVKIEFEPESKYSDVNYSLVPEKKHRFSIYDMSDGPRARSTSMSPDGKYVITRFVEVFSEKEQRTWSTLTETKTGKIINASLNGSAGWMPSGSTLYYTVKRGDSYDLVNISLPSQSSETVATGLPTGDIIWSPDASYFVYYKYVPGTRKEGIMQRYSSPDDRMPENRDRYYLMKYDLSTSVAQPLTYGGATTYPDGFNADGSKMLIKAMRENTSEYPFYKTDLIQVDMKTMAVDTLVKANGDLSSAVYSPDGKSLFIVGGPSLFGKLGVNAGDHPIANDFDSQGYLFDIASKKVTPMTRDFDPAIQGEPVWNASDGKIYFRAEEGFFVPVYCLNPADGSIKKLPVAADNVANFSIGNREDRYMSYTGQAYEYAGRAYLMDLKTGKSTVMADPDAERLAEVNFGKTQPWKFTASDGTEIDGMMCLPPDFDPNKKYPLIVYYYGGTSPSQRGMSHAYIPQLFASRDYVVYILNPS
;
A
#
# COMPACT_ATOMS: atom_id res chain seq x y z
N MET A 1 -39.33 -69.51 6.23
CA MET A 1 -38.13 -69.81 5.40
C MET A 1 -37.03 -68.82 5.81
N ASN A 2 -36.03 -69.35 6.48
CA ASN A 2 -34.94 -68.60 7.14
C ASN A 2 -33.97 -67.98 6.12
N LYS A 3 -33.67 -66.73 6.29
CA LYS A 3 -32.47 -66.09 5.68
C LYS A 3 -31.44 -65.85 6.78
N THR A 4 -30.41 -66.66 6.76
CA THR A 4 -29.21 -66.54 7.57
C THR A 4 -28.31 -65.45 6.97
N SER A 5 -28.09 -64.39 7.71
CA SER A 5 -27.12 -63.36 7.36
C SER A 5 -25.75 -63.73 7.91
N LEU A 6 -24.79 -63.91 7.07
CA LEU A 6 -23.38 -64.16 7.41
C LEU A 6 -22.70 -62.78 7.57
N SER A 7 -22.38 -62.40 8.78
CA SER A 7 -21.56 -61.21 9.07
C SER A 7 -20.09 -61.59 9.02
N ILE A 8 -19.39 -61.09 8.00
CA ILE A 8 -17.92 -61.19 7.91
C ILE A 8 -17.33 -59.99 8.63
N LEU A 9 -16.72 -60.24 9.79
CA LEU A 9 -15.91 -59.26 10.52
C LEU A 9 -14.56 -59.14 9.81
N PHE A 10 -14.32 -58.00 9.13
CA PHE A 10 -12.99 -57.61 8.72
C PHE A 10 -12.27 -56.98 9.90
N LEU A 11 -11.35 -57.70 10.54
CA LEU A 11 -10.34 -57.12 11.37
C LEU A 11 -9.31 -56.40 10.46
N ALA A 12 -9.41 -55.09 10.39
CA ALA A 12 -8.31 -54.29 9.85
C ALA A 12 -7.18 -54.23 10.91
N PRO A 13 -5.91 -54.45 10.52
CA PRO A 13 -4.83 -54.22 11.44
C PRO A 13 -4.73 -52.73 11.77
N LEU A 14 -4.89 -52.37 13.04
CA LEU A 14 -4.46 -51.07 13.56
C LEU A 14 -2.93 -50.98 13.40
N THR A 15 -2.48 -50.41 12.28
CA THR A 15 -1.13 -49.85 12.23
C THR A 15 -1.14 -48.62 13.14
N VAL A 16 -0.61 -48.78 14.34
CA VAL A 16 -0.16 -47.67 15.16
C VAL A 16 0.92 -46.97 14.35
N ALA A 17 0.53 -45.92 13.61
CA ALA A 17 1.49 -44.96 13.11
C ALA A 17 2.16 -44.35 14.35
N GLY A 18 3.37 -44.80 14.65
CA GLY A 18 4.23 -44.19 15.64
C GLY A 18 4.30 -42.70 15.25
N ALA A 19 3.79 -41.81 16.10
CA ALA A 19 4.02 -40.40 15.98
C ALA A 19 5.53 -40.21 15.99
N ALA A 20 6.09 -39.92 14.82
CA ALA A 20 7.48 -39.46 14.74
C ALA A 20 7.50 -38.16 15.54
N ILE A 21 8.07 -38.20 16.73
CA ILE A 21 8.44 -37.00 17.50
C ILE A 21 9.34 -36.25 16.53
N ALA A 22 8.93 -35.10 16.05
CA ALA A 22 9.79 -34.26 15.23
C ALA A 22 10.98 -33.89 16.16
N ALA A 23 12.08 -34.54 15.93
CA ALA A 23 13.32 -34.26 16.66
C ALA A 23 13.68 -32.80 16.36
N SER A 24 14.15 -32.08 17.37
CA SER A 24 14.87 -30.82 17.22
C SER A 24 15.79 -30.90 16.00
N ARG A 25 15.67 -29.93 15.09
CA ARG A 25 16.49 -29.89 13.87
C ARG A 25 17.45 -28.72 13.96
N HIS A 26 18.73 -28.99 13.75
CA HIS A 26 19.73 -27.94 13.56
C HIS A 26 19.75 -27.46 12.10
N ALA A 27 20.19 -26.21 11.91
CA ALA A 27 20.47 -25.71 10.58
C ALA A 27 21.62 -26.48 9.96
N GLU A 28 21.40 -27.02 8.75
CA GLU A 28 22.45 -27.75 8.00
C GLU A 28 23.37 -26.81 7.24
N ARG A 29 22.85 -25.64 6.87
CA ARG A 29 23.57 -24.58 6.16
C ARG A 29 23.08 -23.20 6.58
N VAL A 30 23.99 -22.23 6.54
CA VAL A 30 23.74 -20.82 6.81
C VAL A 30 24.44 -19.96 5.76
N GLU A 31 24.04 -18.72 5.62
CA GLU A 31 24.83 -17.70 4.93
C GLU A 31 25.68 -16.93 5.93
N ALA A 32 26.95 -16.69 5.59
CA ALA A 32 27.84 -15.84 6.36
C ALA A 32 28.09 -14.51 5.66
N LEU A 33 28.04 -13.42 6.40
CA LEU A 33 28.51 -12.13 5.96
C LEU A 33 30.04 -12.05 6.05
N PRO A 34 30.71 -11.16 5.29
CA PRO A 34 32.14 -10.95 5.44
C PRO A 34 32.50 -10.63 6.89
N PRO A 35 33.54 -11.29 7.45
CA PRO A 35 33.98 -11.03 8.82
C PRO A 35 34.45 -9.59 9.00
N VAL A 36 34.12 -8.98 10.14
CA VAL A 36 34.45 -7.59 10.44
C VAL A 36 35.43 -7.52 11.59
N LYS A 37 36.63 -6.98 11.36
CA LYS A 37 37.60 -6.72 12.43
C LYS A 37 37.07 -5.62 13.35
N VAL A 38 37.02 -5.91 14.65
CA VAL A 38 36.54 -4.96 15.65
C VAL A 38 37.68 -4.57 16.61
N GLN A 39 37.59 -3.35 17.13
CA GLN A 39 38.53 -2.78 18.07
C GLN A 39 37.84 -2.50 19.41
N MET A 40 38.60 -2.58 20.50
CA MET A 40 38.11 -2.08 21.78
C MET A 40 37.91 -0.55 21.72
N PRO A 41 37.01 0.00 22.53
CA PRO A 41 36.85 1.44 22.66
C PRO A 41 38.19 2.13 22.90
N ILE A 42 38.47 3.22 22.18
CA ILE A 42 39.72 3.98 22.25
C ILE A 42 39.85 4.65 23.63
N VAL A 43 38.73 5.09 24.19
CA VAL A 43 38.67 5.65 25.56
C VAL A 43 37.73 4.77 26.37
N GLY A 44 38.28 4.08 27.34
CA GLY A 44 37.51 3.21 28.25
C GLY A 44 37.90 3.50 29.68
N ASP A 45 36.97 3.98 30.50
CA ASP A 45 37.17 4.05 31.95
C ASP A 45 36.58 2.79 32.61
N THR A 46 37.45 1.89 33.04
CA THR A 46 37.05 0.63 33.69
C THR A 46 36.75 0.80 35.18
N ALA A 47 36.98 1.98 35.74
CA ALA A 47 36.87 2.26 37.18
C ALA A 47 35.44 2.62 37.62
N LEU A 48 34.59 3.06 36.71
CA LEU A 48 33.21 3.49 37.03
C LEU A 48 32.22 2.33 36.95
N ALA A 49 31.97 1.67 38.06
CA ALA A 49 30.81 0.80 38.22
C ALA A 49 29.53 1.69 38.32
N PRO A 50 28.42 1.34 37.67
CA PRO A 50 28.07 0.06 37.03
C PRO A 50 28.41 -0.06 35.54
N HIS A 51 29.00 0.93 34.91
CA HIS A 51 29.22 1.01 33.46
C HIS A 51 30.52 0.28 33.04
N ARG A 52 30.60 -1.03 33.31
CA ARG A 52 31.68 -1.85 32.77
C ARG A 52 31.40 -2.23 31.33
N PHE A 53 32.37 -2.03 30.45
CA PHE A 53 32.31 -2.49 29.08
C PHE A 53 32.22 -4.01 29.05
N SER A 54 31.31 -4.54 28.22
CA SER A 54 31.13 -5.97 27.98
C SER A 54 31.41 -6.27 26.51
N ASP A 55 32.07 -7.38 26.22
CA ASP A 55 32.38 -7.81 24.86
C ASP A 55 31.13 -7.94 23.96
N VAL A 56 29.96 -8.18 24.52
CA VAL A 56 28.68 -8.19 23.77
C VAL A 56 28.36 -6.85 23.14
N GLN A 57 28.86 -5.74 23.71
CA GLN A 57 28.67 -4.40 23.14
C GLN A 57 29.40 -4.19 21.80
N LEU A 58 30.40 -5.05 21.48
CA LEU A 58 31.04 -5.08 20.18
C LEU A 58 30.13 -5.65 19.08
N LEU A 59 29.03 -6.33 19.46
CA LEU A 59 28.08 -6.95 18.57
C LEU A 59 26.87 -6.06 18.27
N GLU A 60 26.69 -4.97 19.05
CA GLU A 60 25.54 -4.07 18.91
C GLU A 60 25.54 -3.32 17.57
N GLY A 61 24.36 -2.96 17.08
CA GLY A 61 24.15 -1.97 16.03
C GLY A 61 24.12 -2.49 14.60
N ALA A 62 24.51 -3.72 14.26
CA ALA A 62 24.41 -4.21 12.90
C ALA A 62 23.03 -4.80 12.61
N SER A 63 22.28 -4.23 11.64
CA SER A 63 21.01 -4.77 11.16
C SER A 63 21.17 -5.32 9.75
N ARG A 64 20.54 -6.47 9.45
CA ARG A 64 20.54 -7.12 8.12
C ARG A 64 19.87 -6.26 7.03
N ARG A 65 18.85 -5.46 7.39
CA ARG A 65 17.91 -4.86 6.43
C ARG A 65 18.51 -3.88 5.43
N HIS A 66 19.77 -3.43 5.60
CA HIS A 66 20.35 -2.36 4.77
C HIS A 66 21.74 -2.68 4.20
N VAL A 67 22.22 -3.90 4.31
CA VAL A 67 23.58 -4.24 3.88
C VAL A 67 23.55 -5.12 2.63
N LYS A 68 23.82 -4.50 1.46
CA LYS A 68 24.13 -5.20 0.20
C LYS A 68 25.56 -5.75 0.31
N THR A 69 25.74 -6.87 0.96
CA THR A 69 27.05 -7.53 1.08
C THR A 69 27.04 -8.88 0.41
N THR A 70 28.17 -9.26 -0.14
CA THR A 70 28.40 -10.62 -0.64
C THR A 70 28.29 -11.58 0.52
N ARG A 71 27.50 -12.65 0.37
CA ARG A 71 27.33 -13.71 1.37
C ARG A 71 27.96 -14.97 0.87
N SER A 72 28.62 -15.71 1.75
CA SER A 72 29.12 -17.06 1.49
C SER A 72 28.24 -18.09 2.17
N GLN A 73 27.98 -19.20 1.51
CA GLN A 73 27.26 -20.33 2.12
C GLN A 73 28.24 -21.16 2.94
N ILE A 74 27.83 -21.51 4.16
CA ILE A 74 28.60 -22.39 5.06
C ILE A 74 27.69 -23.58 5.42
N GLU A 75 28.25 -24.78 5.34
CA GLU A 75 27.58 -26.02 5.74
C GLU A 75 28.16 -26.54 7.07
N THR A 76 27.37 -27.33 7.79
CA THR A 76 27.87 -28.00 9.01
C THR A 76 28.92 -29.03 8.63
N THR A 77 29.99 -29.08 9.44
CA THR A 77 31.14 -30.00 9.20
C THR A 77 31.08 -31.26 10.01
N ASP A 78 30.12 -31.40 10.91
CA ASP A 78 29.95 -32.57 11.77
C ASP A 78 28.48 -32.94 11.98
N THR A 79 28.25 -34.16 12.47
CA THR A 79 26.92 -34.69 12.78
C THR A 79 26.26 -34.02 13.98
N ALA A 80 27.00 -33.23 14.76
CA ALA A 80 26.50 -32.49 15.92
C ALA A 80 25.85 -31.16 15.53
N GLY A 81 26.01 -30.70 14.25
CA GLY A 81 25.38 -29.54 13.69
C GLY A 81 26.08 -28.21 14.01
N TYR A 82 27.38 -28.22 14.25
CA TYR A 82 28.14 -27.00 14.46
C TYR A 82 28.72 -26.45 13.17
N PHE A 83 28.59 -25.14 13.02
CA PHE A 83 29.33 -24.35 12.02
C PHE A 83 30.65 -23.94 12.60
N LYS A 84 31.75 -24.32 11.95
CA LYS A 84 33.10 -23.89 12.34
C LYS A 84 33.33 -22.48 11.81
N LEU A 85 33.80 -21.61 12.70
CA LEU A 85 34.14 -20.22 12.36
C LEU A 85 35.67 -20.08 12.31
N SER A 86 36.12 -19.03 11.62
CA SER A 86 37.53 -18.79 11.46
C SER A 86 38.13 -18.15 12.72
N LYS A 87 39.16 -18.76 13.30
CA LYS A 87 39.92 -18.09 14.34
C LYS A 87 40.81 -17.03 13.71
N PRO A 88 40.69 -15.74 14.09
CA PRO A 88 41.51 -14.68 13.49
C PRO A 88 43.00 -14.85 13.88
N ALA A 89 43.91 -14.48 12.95
CA ALA A 89 45.35 -14.53 13.20
C ALA A 89 45.79 -13.55 14.30
N SER A 90 45.06 -12.45 14.48
CA SER A 90 45.30 -11.47 15.52
C SER A 90 44.03 -10.65 15.81
N GLY A 91 43.84 -10.31 17.12
CA GLY A 91 42.75 -9.47 17.58
C GLY A 91 41.39 -10.16 17.51
N ARG A 92 40.32 -9.37 17.33
CA ARG A 92 38.92 -9.81 17.40
C ARG A 92 38.18 -9.54 16.10
N VAL A 93 37.31 -10.48 15.75
CA VAL A 93 36.49 -10.41 14.54
C VAL A 93 35.03 -10.76 14.86
N VAL A 94 34.08 -10.04 14.30
CA VAL A 94 32.67 -10.42 14.32
C VAL A 94 32.36 -11.18 13.05
N GLU A 95 31.90 -12.41 13.18
CA GLU A 95 31.30 -13.21 12.12
C GLU A 95 29.79 -13.21 12.30
N THR A 96 29.07 -13.01 11.21
CA THR A 96 27.61 -12.94 11.22
C THR A 96 27.04 -14.05 10.36
N LEU A 97 26.27 -14.93 10.97
CA LEU A 97 25.56 -16.02 10.29
C LEU A 97 24.07 -15.67 10.17
N VAL A 98 23.49 -16.02 9.02
CA VAL A 98 22.08 -15.74 8.70
C VAL A 98 21.40 -17.00 8.21
N THR A 99 20.21 -17.26 8.73
CA THR A 99 19.31 -18.33 8.27
C THR A 99 17.86 -17.88 8.42
N THR A 100 16.91 -18.67 7.91
CA THR A 100 15.49 -18.38 7.98
C THR A 100 14.74 -19.59 8.52
N LEU A 101 13.85 -19.38 9.50
CA LEU A 101 12.91 -20.39 9.97
C LEU A 101 11.56 -20.16 9.30
N ARG A 102 11.02 -21.21 8.65
CA ARG A 102 9.71 -21.16 7.98
C ARG A 102 8.90 -22.43 8.27
N PRO A 103 7.75 -22.32 8.93
CA PRO A 103 6.85 -23.45 9.17
C PRO A 103 5.80 -23.60 8.08
N GLU A 104 5.32 -24.83 7.86
CA GLU A 104 4.16 -25.10 7.00
C GLU A 104 2.82 -24.80 7.68
N ARG A 105 2.77 -24.88 9.01
CA ARG A 105 1.62 -24.60 9.85
C ARG A 105 2.06 -23.78 11.07
N PHE A 106 1.10 -23.22 11.79
CA PHE A 106 1.39 -22.54 13.05
C PHE A 106 2.31 -23.38 13.94
N ILE A 107 3.37 -22.77 14.46
CA ILE A 107 4.36 -23.42 15.31
C ILE A 107 4.77 -22.54 16.48
N LYS A 108 4.99 -23.17 17.63
CA LYS A 108 5.68 -22.58 18.78
C LYS A 108 6.86 -23.46 19.17
N GLY A 109 7.92 -22.81 19.59
CA GLY A 109 9.11 -23.52 20.02
C GLY A 109 10.20 -22.59 20.52
N SER A 110 11.38 -23.13 20.66
CA SER A 110 12.56 -22.42 21.14
C SER A 110 13.68 -22.50 20.11
N LEU A 111 14.14 -21.35 19.63
CA LEU A 111 15.37 -21.22 18.87
C LEU A 111 16.52 -21.25 19.85
N LYS A 112 17.36 -22.30 19.79
CA LYS A 112 18.53 -22.49 20.63
C LYS A 112 19.80 -22.20 19.82
N VAL A 113 20.60 -21.25 20.29
CA VAL A 113 21.91 -20.95 19.72
C VAL A 113 22.96 -21.32 20.77
N THR A 114 23.91 -22.15 20.37
CA THR A 114 24.94 -22.69 21.26
C THR A 114 26.33 -22.32 20.74
N SER A 115 27.12 -21.65 21.57
CA SER A 115 28.54 -21.35 21.29
C SER A 115 29.31 -21.11 22.57
N ALA A 116 30.57 -21.54 22.61
CA ALA A 116 31.50 -21.16 23.68
C ALA A 116 31.95 -19.69 23.58
N SER A 117 31.82 -19.05 22.40
CA SER A 117 32.18 -17.66 22.17
C SER A 117 31.12 -16.69 22.71
N VAL A 118 31.42 -15.39 22.74
CA VAL A 118 30.42 -14.32 22.93
C VAL A 118 29.58 -14.20 21.67
N PHE A 119 28.24 -14.14 21.80
CA PHE A 119 27.37 -14.01 20.66
C PHE A 119 26.05 -13.29 20.98
N GLU A 120 25.40 -12.79 19.95
CA GLU A 120 24.08 -12.18 19.99
C GLU A 120 23.16 -12.88 19.00
N VAL A 121 21.91 -13.10 19.40
CA VAL A 121 20.84 -13.65 18.54
C VAL A 121 19.83 -12.58 18.25
N MET A 122 19.61 -12.32 16.97
CA MET A 122 18.57 -11.41 16.49
C MET A 122 17.54 -12.19 15.71
N VAL A 123 16.27 -11.82 15.88
CA VAL A 123 15.15 -12.32 15.09
C VAL A 123 14.42 -11.13 14.51
N ASP A 124 14.22 -11.12 13.19
CA ASP A 124 13.59 -10.02 12.43
C ASP A 124 14.24 -8.65 12.70
N GLY A 125 15.56 -8.65 12.87
CA GLY A 125 16.35 -7.45 13.13
C GLY A 125 16.29 -6.93 14.57
N VAL A 126 15.65 -7.65 15.48
CA VAL A 126 15.55 -7.30 16.91
C VAL A 126 16.42 -8.25 17.73
N SER A 127 17.27 -7.71 18.62
CA SER A 127 18.04 -8.52 19.59
C SER A 127 17.10 -9.25 20.54
N LYS A 128 17.22 -10.57 20.61
CA LYS A 128 16.36 -11.44 21.44
C LYS A 128 17.12 -12.12 22.57
N GLY A 129 18.44 -12.12 22.50
CA GLY A 129 19.28 -12.72 23.55
C GLY A 129 20.75 -12.68 23.19
N SER A 130 21.60 -12.74 24.19
CA SER A 130 23.06 -12.74 24.03
C SER A 130 23.77 -13.53 25.11
N LYS A 131 24.98 -13.97 24.78
CA LYS A 131 25.95 -14.54 25.73
C LYS A 131 27.12 -13.58 25.88
N ALA A 132 27.26 -12.99 27.06
CA ALA A 132 28.18 -11.87 27.30
C ALA A 132 29.64 -12.31 27.63
N LYS A 133 29.89 -13.56 27.98
CA LYS A 133 31.21 -14.05 28.35
C LYS A 133 31.57 -15.35 27.61
N PRO A 134 32.82 -15.52 27.18
CA PRO A 134 33.24 -16.77 26.57
C PRO A 134 33.37 -17.86 27.63
N ASP A 135 33.14 -19.11 27.23
CA ASP A 135 33.41 -20.31 28.03
C ASP A 135 34.67 -21.04 27.53
N SER A 136 35.31 -21.81 28.37
CA SER A 136 36.44 -22.66 27.96
C SER A 136 36.02 -23.92 27.21
N ALA A 137 34.75 -24.32 27.33
CA ALA A 137 34.10 -25.41 26.61
C ALA A 137 32.59 -25.13 26.54
N VAL A 138 31.88 -25.81 25.66
CA VAL A 138 30.41 -25.71 25.59
C VAL A 138 29.80 -26.32 26.87
N THR A 139 28.98 -25.54 27.56
CA THR A 139 28.27 -25.91 28.79
C THR A 139 26.81 -25.50 28.68
N ALA A 140 26.02 -25.75 29.71
CA ALA A 140 24.62 -25.29 29.76
C ALA A 140 24.50 -23.74 29.65
N SER A 141 25.49 -22.98 30.16
CA SER A 141 25.56 -21.52 30.03
C SER A 141 25.95 -21.03 28.63
N SER A 142 26.36 -21.93 27.75
CA SER A 142 26.73 -21.63 26.37
C SER A 142 25.49 -21.56 25.41
N VAL A 143 24.28 -21.79 25.93
CA VAL A 143 23.04 -21.82 25.18
C VAL A 143 22.23 -20.56 25.44
N VAL A 144 21.82 -19.86 24.38
CA VAL A 144 20.77 -18.83 24.40
C VAL A 144 19.52 -19.40 23.75
N ALA A 145 18.40 -19.42 24.47
CA ALA A 145 17.13 -19.93 24.02
C ALA A 145 16.16 -18.75 23.82
N VAL A 146 15.62 -18.61 22.61
CA VAL A 146 14.69 -17.54 22.22
C VAL A 146 13.35 -18.17 21.89
N PRO A 147 12.25 -17.79 22.56
CA PRO A 147 10.93 -18.28 22.20
C PRO A 147 10.52 -17.73 20.83
N ILE A 148 9.99 -18.61 20.00
CA ILE A 148 9.49 -18.28 18.64
C ILE A 148 8.05 -18.76 18.53
N GLU A 149 7.20 -17.89 17.98
CA GLU A 149 5.83 -18.19 17.61
C GLU A 149 5.62 -17.68 16.18
N LEU A 150 5.25 -18.56 15.26
CA LEU A 150 5.08 -18.22 13.85
C LEU A 150 3.75 -18.75 13.31
N GLU A 151 3.03 -17.89 12.62
CA GLU A 151 1.89 -18.24 11.80
C GLU A 151 2.31 -19.05 10.56
N PRO A 152 1.38 -19.79 9.92
CA PRO A 152 1.68 -20.52 8.69
C PRO A 152 2.30 -19.62 7.64
N GLU A 153 3.35 -20.11 6.98
CA GLU A 153 4.08 -19.41 5.90
C GLU A 153 4.81 -18.12 6.32
N ARG A 154 4.69 -17.68 7.56
CA ARG A 154 5.49 -16.57 8.08
C ARG A 154 6.91 -17.03 8.33
N THR A 155 7.86 -16.20 7.95
CA THR A 155 9.29 -16.49 8.17
C THR A 155 9.80 -15.69 9.35
N ALA A 156 10.76 -16.27 10.09
CA ALA A 156 11.60 -15.53 11.01
C ALA A 156 13.04 -15.48 10.47
N ASP A 157 13.52 -14.27 10.26
CA ASP A 157 14.91 -14.02 9.88
C ASP A 157 15.81 -14.11 11.10
N ILE A 158 16.68 -15.08 11.13
CA ILE A 158 17.60 -15.35 12.23
C ILE A 158 18.99 -14.86 11.86
N MET A 159 19.55 -13.98 12.68
CA MET A 159 20.92 -13.51 12.56
C MET A 159 21.67 -13.83 13.86
N VAL A 160 22.81 -14.49 13.75
CA VAL A 160 23.69 -14.78 14.87
C VAL A 160 25.03 -14.11 14.63
N LYS A 161 25.39 -13.14 15.49
CA LYS A 161 26.71 -12.49 15.47
C LYS A 161 27.57 -13.15 16.51
N VAL A 162 28.74 -13.60 16.12
CA VAL A 162 29.70 -14.31 17.00
C VAL A 162 31.01 -13.53 17.04
N LEU A 163 31.48 -13.22 18.23
CA LEU A 163 32.78 -12.60 18.44
C LEU A 163 33.85 -13.72 18.55
N THR A 164 34.74 -13.74 17.59
CA THR A 164 35.92 -14.65 17.59
C THR A 164 37.17 -13.87 17.99
N ASP A 165 38.04 -14.49 18.76
CA ASP A 165 39.25 -13.87 19.34
C ASP A 165 40.47 -14.75 19.04
N SER A 166 41.58 -14.14 18.62
CA SER A 166 42.85 -14.84 18.38
C SER A 166 43.41 -15.49 19.64
N GLU A 167 43.06 -14.97 20.82
CA GLU A 167 43.52 -15.49 22.11
C GLU A 167 42.59 -16.56 22.71
N ALA A 168 41.43 -16.81 22.06
CA ALA A 168 40.49 -17.84 22.52
C ALA A 168 41.17 -19.22 22.59
N LYS A 169 40.94 -19.96 23.69
CA LYS A 169 41.50 -21.30 23.86
C LYS A 169 40.90 -22.35 22.96
N ASN A 170 39.64 -22.14 22.55
CA ASN A 170 38.86 -23.06 21.73
C ASN A 170 38.74 -22.55 20.29
N ASP A 171 38.57 -23.49 19.35
CA ASP A 171 38.15 -23.15 17.99
C ASP A 171 36.71 -22.61 18.04
N PRO A 172 36.44 -21.47 17.44
CA PRO A 172 35.12 -20.89 17.48
C PRO A 172 34.16 -21.73 16.65
N ALA A 173 33.00 -22.05 17.24
CA ALA A 173 31.94 -22.79 16.58
C ALA A 173 30.58 -22.37 17.12
N VAL A 174 29.54 -22.46 16.30
CA VAL A 174 28.16 -22.14 16.68
C VAL A 174 27.20 -23.17 16.12
N LYS A 175 26.19 -23.56 16.91
CA LYS A 175 25.07 -24.38 16.49
C LYS A 175 23.79 -23.56 16.58
N ILE A 176 22.95 -23.64 15.54
CA ILE A 176 21.63 -23.01 15.48
C ILE A 176 20.61 -24.13 15.33
N GLU A 177 19.67 -24.21 16.25
CA GLU A 177 18.72 -25.33 16.36
C GLU A 177 17.35 -24.80 16.74
N PHE A 178 16.28 -25.34 16.14
CA PHE A 178 14.91 -25.06 16.56
C PHE A 178 14.27 -26.30 17.16
N GLU A 179 13.68 -26.13 18.34
CA GLU A 179 13.00 -27.19 19.08
C GLU A 179 11.52 -26.77 19.22
N PRO A 180 10.60 -27.42 18.48
CA PRO A 180 9.19 -27.16 18.63
C PRO A 180 8.67 -27.64 19.99
N GLU A 181 7.66 -26.97 20.55
CA GLU A 181 6.91 -27.50 21.68
C GLU A 181 6.26 -28.85 21.30
N SER A 182 6.11 -29.75 22.27
CA SER A 182 5.58 -31.11 22.04
C SER A 182 4.27 -31.13 21.27
N LYS A 183 3.42 -30.13 21.47
CA LYS A 183 2.14 -29.97 20.75
C LYS A 183 2.30 -29.74 19.25
N TYR A 184 3.44 -29.21 18.82
CA TYR A 184 3.73 -28.86 17.42
C TYR A 184 4.84 -29.73 16.83
N SER A 185 5.17 -30.85 17.47
CA SER A 185 6.25 -31.74 17.05
C SER A 185 6.02 -32.42 15.68
N ASP A 186 4.77 -32.42 15.22
CA ASP A 186 4.36 -32.94 13.89
C ASP A 186 4.39 -31.87 12.78
N VAL A 187 4.69 -30.62 13.12
CA VAL A 187 4.74 -29.53 12.14
C VAL A 187 6.05 -29.54 11.39
N ASN A 188 5.98 -29.64 10.07
CA ASN A 188 7.16 -29.47 9.23
C ASN A 188 7.60 -28.00 9.21
N TYR A 189 8.92 -27.79 9.20
CA TYR A 189 9.54 -26.48 9.06
C TYR A 189 10.89 -26.61 8.36
N SER A 190 11.32 -25.54 7.70
CA SER A 190 12.65 -25.36 7.17
C SER A 190 13.47 -24.43 8.07
N LEU A 191 14.76 -24.71 8.23
CA LEU A 191 15.75 -23.88 8.93
C LEU A 191 16.99 -23.76 8.04
N VAL A 192 16.84 -23.02 6.95
CA VAL A 192 17.88 -22.84 5.91
C VAL A 192 17.79 -21.43 5.35
N PRO A 193 18.86 -20.87 4.78
CA PRO A 193 18.78 -19.62 4.04
C PRO A 193 17.89 -19.80 2.81
N GLU A 194 16.75 -19.16 2.80
CA GLU A 194 15.87 -19.17 1.62
C GLU A 194 16.24 -18.01 0.69
N LYS A 195 16.54 -18.32 -0.58
CA LYS A 195 16.78 -17.30 -1.61
C LYS A 195 15.50 -16.83 -2.25
N LYS A 196 14.52 -17.73 -2.40
CA LYS A 196 13.20 -17.45 -2.95
C LYS A 196 12.16 -18.32 -2.28
N HIS A 197 11.02 -17.73 -1.98
CA HIS A 197 9.85 -18.42 -1.45
C HIS A 197 8.64 -18.20 -2.37
N ARG A 198 7.64 -19.06 -2.26
CA ARG A 198 6.37 -18.90 -2.97
C ARG A 198 5.56 -17.77 -2.32
N PHE A 199 4.81 -17.05 -3.13
CA PHE A 199 4.00 -15.92 -2.67
C PHE A 199 3.05 -16.34 -1.53
N SER A 200 3.05 -15.55 -0.47
CA SER A 200 2.24 -15.74 0.74
C SER A 200 1.30 -14.57 0.98
N ILE A 201 0.36 -14.74 1.92
CA ILE A 201 -0.53 -13.64 2.33
C ILE A 201 0.25 -12.47 2.94
N TYR A 202 1.39 -12.75 3.57
CA TYR A 202 2.25 -11.72 4.17
C TYR A 202 3.01 -10.91 3.12
N ASP A 203 3.32 -11.51 1.97
CA ASP A 203 3.88 -10.75 0.85
C ASP A 203 2.86 -9.75 0.30
N MET A 204 1.56 -10.08 0.38
CA MET A 204 0.48 -9.21 -0.02
C MET A 204 0.19 -8.12 1.02
N SER A 205 0.10 -8.49 2.30
CA SER A 205 -0.38 -7.60 3.37
C SER A 205 0.70 -6.69 3.92
N ASP A 206 1.91 -7.20 4.09
CA ASP A 206 3.01 -6.53 4.79
C ASP A 206 3.92 -5.77 3.82
N GLY A 207 4.87 -5.04 4.39
CA GLY A 207 5.92 -4.35 3.66
C GLY A 207 5.58 -2.93 3.22
N PRO A 208 6.59 -2.24 2.67
CA PRO A 208 6.48 -0.85 2.27
C PRO A 208 5.87 -0.70 0.87
N ARG A 209 5.04 0.34 0.68
CA ARG A 209 4.46 0.69 -0.62
C ARG A 209 4.31 2.19 -0.81
N ALA A 210 4.50 2.66 -2.03
CA ALA A 210 4.17 4.01 -2.41
C ALA A 210 2.64 4.13 -2.55
N ARG A 211 2.03 5.06 -1.81
CA ARG A 211 0.58 5.22 -1.72
C ARG A 211 0.05 6.30 -2.66
N SER A 212 0.73 7.44 -2.70
CA SER A 212 0.33 8.54 -3.57
C SER A 212 1.51 9.45 -3.90
N THR A 213 1.39 10.17 -5.01
CA THR A 213 2.27 11.27 -5.36
C THR A 213 1.49 12.57 -5.45
N SER A 214 2.16 13.69 -5.18
CA SER A 214 1.61 15.03 -5.35
C SER A 214 2.71 15.95 -5.92
N MET A 215 2.49 16.47 -7.12
CA MET A 215 3.42 17.35 -7.82
C MET A 215 3.19 18.81 -7.39
N SER A 216 4.27 19.59 -7.29
CA SER A 216 4.15 21.03 -7.06
C SER A 216 3.44 21.71 -8.23
N PRO A 217 2.70 22.82 -8.00
CA PRO A 217 2.01 23.53 -9.07
C PRO A 217 2.88 23.92 -10.26
N ASP A 218 4.17 24.18 -10.05
CA ASP A 218 5.16 24.52 -11.08
C ASP A 218 5.94 23.30 -11.62
N GLY A 219 5.57 22.08 -11.20
CA GLY A 219 6.15 20.82 -11.70
C GLY A 219 7.57 20.50 -11.25
N LYS A 220 8.19 21.31 -10.40
CA LYS A 220 9.61 21.14 -10.05
C LYS A 220 9.88 20.07 -9.02
N TYR A 221 8.89 19.74 -8.19
CA TYR A 221 9.03 18.81 -7.08
C TYR A 221 7.83 17.87 -6.97
N VAL A 222 8.08 16.69 -6.40
CA VAL A 222 7.06 15.68 -6.10
C VAL A 222 7.18 15.25 -4.64
N ILE A 223 6.07 15.30 -3.92
CA ILE A 223 5.90 14.57 -2.66
C ILE A 223 5.48 13.15 -3.00
N THR A 224 6.21 12.16 -2.49
CA THR A 224 5.77 10.75 -2.51
C THR A 224 5.46 10.31 -1.09
N ARG A 225 4.25 9.78 -0.86
CA ARG A 225 3.80 9.25 0.42
C ARG A 225 3.87 7.74 0.43
N PHE A 226 4.35 7.21 1.53
CA PHE A 226 4.56 5.78 1.73
C PHE A 226 3.81 5.28 2.96
N VAL A 227 3.50 4.00 2.95
CA VAL A 227 3.07 3.23 4.10
C VAL A 227 3.87 1.93 4.15
N GLU A 228 4.29 1.52 5.31
CA GLU A 228 4.84 0.19 5.58
C GLU A 228 3.97 -0.47 6.64
N VAL A 229 3.48 -1.64 6.31
CA VAL A 229 2.64 -2.45 7.20
C VAL A 229 3.53 -3.56 7.78
N PHE A 230 3.59 -3.66 9.10
CA PHE A 230 4.32 -4.70 9.83
C PHE A 230 3.40 -5.79 10.35
N SER A 231 2.13 -5.41 10.63
CA SER A 231 1.06 -6.31 11.08
C SER A 231 -0.28 -5.59 10.94
N GLU A 232 -1.39 -6.26 11.23
CA GLU A 232 -2.74 -5.66 11.24
C GLU A 232 -2.87 -4.43 12.15
N LYS A 233 -2.02 -4.31 13.17
CA LYS A 233 -2.09 -3.25 14.19
C LYS A 233 -0.94 -2.26 14.14
N GLU A 234 0.07 -2.53 13.34
CA GLU A 234 1.29 -1.72 13.30
C GLU A 234 1.64 -1.31 11.88
N GLN A 235 1.66 -0.01 11.64
CA GLN A 235 2.09 0.57 10.38
C GLN A 235 2.91 1.83 10.60
N ARG A 236 3.80 2.11 9.67
CA ARG A 236 4.59 3.33 9.61
C ARG A 236 4.28 4.10 8.33
N THR A 237 4.13 5.40 8.42
CA THR A 237 3.98 6.28 7.26
C THR A 237 5.14 7.27 7.20
N TRP A 238 5.59 7.60 6.01
CA TRP A 238 6.57 8.66 5.78
C TRP A 238 6.36 9.28 4.42
N SER A 239 7.00 10.40 4.19
CA SER A 239 6.97 11.09 2.89
C SER A 239 8.37 11.53 2.49
N THR A 240 8.61 11.56 1.18
CA THR A 240 9.83 12.09 0.59
C THR A 240 9.52 13.26 -0.33
N LEU A 241 10.47 14.15 -0.49
CA LEU A 241 10.43 15.24 -1.46
C LEU A 241 11.52 15.01 -2.51
N THR A 242 11.11 14.93 -3.77
CA THR A 242 12.00 14.64 -4.91
C THR A 242 11.96 15.79 -5.91
N GLU A 243 13.12 16.22 -6.42
CA GLU A 243 13.23 17.17 -7.52
C GLU A 243 12.98 16.44 -8.86
N THR A 244 12.02 16.92 -9.66
CA THR A 244 11.61 16.24 -10.91
C THR A 244 12.71 16.16 -11.96
N LYS A 245 13.47 17.23 -12.12
CA LYS A 245 14.50 17.33 -13.17
C LYS A 245 15.66 16.35 -12.95
N THR A 246 16.09 16.15 -11.72
CA THR A 246 17.27 15.34 -11.38
C THR A 246 16.92 13.97 -10.82
N GLY A 247 15.69 13.77 -10.35
CA GLY A 247 15.27 12.60 -9.60
C GLY A 247 15.87 12.53 -8.18
N LYS A 248 16.54 13.60 -7.72
CA LYS A 248 17.20 13.62 -6.41
C LYS A 248 16.17 13.80 -5.29
N ILE A 249 16.23 12.93 -4.30
CA ILE A 249 15.50 13.11 -3.05
C ILE A 249 16.19 14.21 -2.24
N ILE A 250 15.50 15.33 -2.03
CA ILE A 250 16.01 16.49 -1.28
C ILE A 250 15.55 16.49 0.18
N ASN A 251 14.52 15.72 0.50
CA ASN A 251 14.10 15.43 1.87
C ASN A 251 13.54 14.01 1.95
N ALA A 252 14.14 13.17 2.78
CA ALA A 252 13.77 11.75 2.92
C ALA A 252 12.77 11.50 4.08
N SER A 253 12.48 12.54 4.90
CA SER A 253 11.58 12.46 6.06
C SER A 253 10.74 13.72 6.16
N LEU A 254 10.01 14.01 5.09
CA LEU A 254 9.09 15.14 5.05
C LEU A 254 7.91 14.90 6.00
N ASN A 255 7.42 15.98 6.62
CA ASN A 255 6.21 15.91 7.44
C ASN A 255 5.05 15.28 6.66
N GLY A 256 4.39 14.27 7.25
CA GLY A 256 3.35 13.50 6.58
C GLY A 256 2.12 14.31 6.15
N SER A 257 1.84 15.44 6.84
CA SER A 257 0.74 16.36 6.50
C SER A 257 1.14 17.43 5.47
N ALA A 258 2.39 17.41 4.96
CA ALA A 258 2.83 18.42 4.00
C ALA A 258 2.00 18.39 2.71
N GLY A 259 1.61 19.57 2.25
CA GLY A 259 0.90 19.84 1.01
C GLY A 259 1.55 20.99 0.24
N TRP A 260 1.02 21.30 -0.92
CA TRP A 260 1.47 22.42 -1.75
C TRP A 260 0.59 23.65 -1.53
N MET A 261 1.23 24.80 -1.41
CA MET A 261 0.52 26.07 -1.61
C MET A 261 -0.02 26.13 -3.06
N PRO A 262 -1.09 26.86 -3.33
CA PRO A 262 -1.74 26.88 -4.63
C PRO A 262 -0.87 27.29 -5.81
N SER A 263 0.25 27.91 -5.57
CA SER A 263 1.17 28.37 -6.62
C SER A 263 2.64 28.13 -6.25
N GLY A 264 3.47 27.93 -7.28
CA GLY A 264 4.92 27.76 -7.14
C GLY A 264 5.32 26.43 -6.50
N SER A 265 6.40 26.46 -5.71
CA SER A 265 6.98 25.30 -5.04
C SER A 265 7.05 25.48 -3.51
N THR A 266 6.15 26.25 -2.93
CA THR A 266 6.09 26.38 -1.46
C THR A 266 5.27 25.23 -0.90
N LEU A 267 5.84 24.54 0.07
CA LEU A 267 5.13 23.54 0.87
C LEU A 267 4.47 24.22 2.08
N TYR A 268 3.41 23.61 2.57
CA TYR A 268 2.88 23.89 3.88
C TYR A 268 2.65 22.61 4.67
N TYR A 269 2.60 22.70 5.97
CA TYR A 269 2.06 21.69 6.86
C TYR A 269 1.43 22.33 8.09
N THR A 270 0.58 21.60 8.76
CA THR A 270 -0.07 22.05 9.99
C THR A 270 0.50 21.33 11.19
N VAL A 271 0.66 22.05 12.30
CA VAL A 271 1.14 21.51 13.59
C VAL A 271 0.02 21.64 14.62
N LYS A 272 -0.46 20.52 15.13
CA LYS A 272 -1.51 20.53 16.16
C LYS A 272 -0.99 21.12 17.48
N ARG A 273 -1.75 22.06 18.04
CA ARG A 273 -1.49 22.73 19.32
C ARG A 273 -2.76 22.71 20.17
N GLY A 274 -2.93 21.67 20.99
CA GLY A 274 -4.19 21.46 21.71
C GLY A 274 -5.37 21.29 20.76
N ASP A 275 -6.35 22.18 20.82
CA ASP A 275 -7.55 22.17 19.96
C ASP A 275 -7.39 23.04 18.70
N SER A 276 -6.22 23.58 18.44
CA SER A 276 -5.92 24.43 17.30
C SER A 276 -4.71 23.94 16.52
N TYR A 277 -4.42 24.60 15.40
CA TYR A 277 -3.30 24.26 14.53
C TYR A 277 -2.49 25.50 14.17
N ASP A 278 -1.17 25.33 14.06
CA ASP A 278 -0.28 26.33 13.48
C ASP A 278 -0.02 25.96 12.01
N LEU A 279 0.05 26.96 11.14
CA LEU A 279 0.39 26.82 9.73
C LEU A 279 1.85 27.18 9.53
N VAL A 280 2.61 26.27 8.96
CA VAL A 280 4.03 26.45 8.66
C VAL A 280 4.26 26.30 7.16
N ASN A 281 4.88 27.30 6.55
CA ASN A 281 5.35 27.24 5.17
C ASN A 281 6.81 26.79 5.12
N ILE A 282 7.18 26.07 4.07
CA ILE A 282 8.54 25.68 3.75
C ILE A 282 8.88 26.19 2.34
N SER A 283 9.86 27.06 2.26
CA SER A 283 10.36 27.57 0.99
C SER A 283 11.38 26.61 0.36
N LEU A 284 11.24 26.34 -0.95
CA LEU A 284 12.17 25.50 -1.69
C LEU A 284 13.04 26.34 -2.63
N PRO A 285 14.32 25.95 -2.85
CA PRO A 285 14.97 24.73 -2.39
C PRO A 285 15.62 24.81 -1.00
N SER A 286 15.62 25.97 -0.33
CA SER A 286 16.34 26.20 0.94
C SER A 286 15.85 25.35 2.11
N GLN A 287 14.60 24.87 2.04
CA GLN A 287 13.88 24.18 3.12
C GLN A 287 13.76 25.02 4.40
N SER A 288 13.88 26.35 4.29
CA SER A 288 13.61 27.25 5.42
C SER A 288 12.12 27.24 5.74
N SER A 289 11.79 27.16 7.03
CA SER A 289 10.42 27.12 7.52
C SER A 289 10.04 28.42 8.23
N GLU A 290 8.78 28.83 8.07
CA GLU A 290 8.20 30.00 8.71
C GLU A 290 6.78 29.67 9.18
N THR A 291 6.46 30.02 10.44
CA THR A 291 5.07 29.94 10.93
C THR A 291 4.31 31.17 10.44
N VAL A 292 3.35 30.97 9.56
CA VAL A 292 2.60 32.07 8.90
C VAL A 292 1.26 32.36 9.57
N ALA A 293 0.71 31.38 10.30
CA ALA A 293 -0.50 31.60 11.11
C ALA A 293 -0.54 30.64 12.29
N THR A 294 -1.22 31.03 13.35
CA THR A 294 -1.42 30.25 14.57
C THR A 294 -2.89 30.22 14.96
N GLY A 295 -3.31 29.20 15.70
CA GLY A 295 -4.67 29.10 16.21
C GLY A 295 -5.74 28.79 15.17
N LEU A 296 -5.37 28.13 14.07
CA LEU A 296 -6.34 27.71 13.04
C LEU A 296 -7.33 26.67 13.59
N PRO A 297 -8.59 26.69 13.11
CA PRO A 297 -9.63 25.77 13.61
C PRO A 297 -9.48 24.32 13.11
N THR A 298 -8.63 24.08 12.12
CA THR A 298 -8.42 22.78 11.49
C THR A 298 -7.01 22.63 10.95
N GLY A 299 -6.57 21.37 10.80
CA GLY A 299 -5.37 21.01 10.04
C GLY A 299 -5.64 20.65 8.57
N ASP A 300 -6.89 20.42 8.20
CA ASP A 300 -7.31 20.04 6.85
C ASP A 300 -7.70 21.29 6.06
N ILE A 301 -6.90 21.65 5.08
CA ILE A 301 -6.97 22.93 4.36
C ILE A 301 -7.22 22.69 2.88
N ILE A 302 -8.27 23.34 2.35
CA ILE A 302 -8.57 23.44 0.92
C ILE A 302 -8.37 24.91 0.52
N TRP A 303 -7.21 25.21 -0.05
CA TRP A 303 -6.80 26.56 -0.36
C TRP A 303 -7.63 27.24 -1.45
N SER A 304 -7.94 28.54 -1.26
CA SER A 304 -8.26 29.42 -2.39
C SER A 304 -7.03 29.55 -3.29
N PRO A 305 -7.20 29.75 -4.63
CA PRO A 305 -6.09 29.87 -5.56
C PRO A 305 -5.10 30.98 -5.25
N ASP A 306 -5.51 32.04 -4.54
CA ASP A 306 -4.68 33.16 -4.09
C ASP A 306 -4.11 32.98 -2.66
N ALA A 307 -4.49 31.88 -1.99
CA ALA A 307 -4.12 31.58 -0.61
C ALA A 307 -4.56 32.62 0.43
N SER A 308 -5.51 33.49 0.13
CA SER A 308 -6.00 34.49 1.08
C SER A 308 -6.97 33.91 2.12
N TYR A 309 -7.63 32.81 1.78
CA TYR A 309 -8.50 32.04 2.67
C TYR A 309 -8.41 30.56 2.32
N PHE A 310 -9.00 29.73 3.17
CA PHE A 310 -9.22 28.32 2.88
C PHE A 310 -10.62 27.87 3.26
N VAL A 311 -11.04 26.76 2.67
CA VAL A 311 -12.27 26.07 3.01
C VAL A 311 -11.92 24.77 3.75
N TYR A 312 -12.78 24.38 4.68
CA TYR A 312 -12.59 23.15 5.43
C TYR A 312 -13.93 22.52 5.82
N TYR A 313 -13.88 21.24 6.15
CA TYR A 313 -15.05 20.50 6.60
C TYR A 313 -15.34 20.73 8.08
N LYS A 314 -16.62 20.94 8.39
CA LYS A 314 -17.16 20.83 9.73
C LYS A 314 -18.05 19.60 9.80
N TYR A 315 -17.56 18.57 10.50
CA TYR A 315 -18.34 17.38 10.78
C TYR A 315 -19.37 17.65 11.89
N VAL A 316 -20.62 17.25 11.64
CA VAL A 316 -21.72 17.31 12.62
C VAL A 316 -22.33 15.92 12.73
N PRO A 317 -22.09 15.21 13.84
CA PRO A 317 -22.63 13.87 14.03
C PRO A 317 -24.16 13.90 14.12
N GLY A 318 -24.80 12.98 13.43
CA GLY A 318 -26.22 12.76 13.54
C GLY A 318 -26.60 12.08 14.87
N THR A 319 -27.88 12.15 15.20
CA THR A 319 -28.40 11.51 16.40
C THR A 319 -28.22 9.99 16.32
N ARG A 320 -27.63 9.40 17.34
CA ARG A 320 -27.52 7.94 17.52
C ARG A 320 -28.60 7.47 18.49
N LYS A 321 -29.17 6.29 18.21
CA LYS A 321 -30.03 5.60 19.16
C LYS A 321 -29.16 4.78 20.11
N GLU A 322 -29.35 4.96 21.40
CA GLU A 322 -28.63 4.23 22.44
C GLU A 322 -29.49 3.08 22.97
N GLY A 323 -28.85 2.03 23.46
CA GLY A 323 -29.49 0.89 24.13
C GLY A 323 -29.24 -0.45 23.45
N ILE A 324 -29.45 -1.52 24.24
CA ILE A 324 -29.24 -2.91 23.79
C ILE A 324 -30.30 -3.33 22.76
N MET A 325 -31.50 -2.81 22.87
CA MET A 325 -32.59 -3.04 21.91
C MET A 325 -32.88 -1.76 21.14
N GLN A 326 -32.78 -1.83 19.82
CA GLN A 326 -33.04 -0.69 18.93
C GLN A 326 -34.25 -1.00 18.05
N ARG A 327 -35.17 -0.05 17.96
CA ARG A 327 -36.28 -0.11 17.01
C ARG A 327 -35.84 0.55 15.71
N TYR A 328 -35.85 -0.20 14.63
CA TYR A 328 -35.61 0.31 13.28
C TYR A 328 -36.93 0.77 12.67
N SER A 329 -37.13 2.07 12.55
CA SER A 329 -38.35 2.69 12.00
C SER A 329 -38.11 3.41 10.68
N SER A 330 -36.85 3.57 10.27
CA SER A 330 -36.42 4.13 8.98
C SER A 330 -35.16 3.45 8.47
N PRO A 331 -34.81 3.55 7.19
CA PRO A 331 -33.55 3.07 6.65
C PRO A 331 -32.32 3.60 7.40
N ASP A 332 -32.34 4.85 7.82
CA ASP A 332 -31.25 5.50 8.59
C ASP A 332 -31.01 4.92 9.96
N ASP A 333 -31.96 4.14 10.50
CA ASP A 333 -31.76 3.46 11.78
C ASP A 333 -30.78 2.28 11.65
N ARG A 334 -30.64 1.70 10.46
CA ARG A 334 -29.66 0.66 10.15
C ARG A 334 -28.27 1.22 9.85
N MET A 335 -28.23 2.42 9.30
CA MET A 335 -27.00 3.14 8.92
C MET A 335 -27.04 4.54 9.54
N PRO A 336 -26.84 4.65 10.87
CA PRO A 336 -27.01 5.93 11.58
C PRO A 336 -26.01 7.01 11.13
N GLU A 337 -24.91 6.62 10.49
CA GLU A 337 -23.96 7.51 9.83
C GLU A 337 -24.60 8.31 8.68
N ASN A 338 -25.71 7.85 8.10
CA ASN A 338 -26.44 8.62 7.08
C ASN A 338 -27.05 9.91 7.65
N ARG A 339 -27.14 10.03 8.98
CA ARG A 339 -27.56 11.27 9.64
C ARG A 339 -26.42 12.26 9.85
N ASP A 340 -25.18 11.83 9.66
CA ASP A 340 -24.01 12.72 9.77
C ASP A 340 -24.04 13.75 8.64
N ARG A 341 -23.53 14.93 8.95
CA ARG A 341 -23.45 16.01 7.95
C ARG A 341 -22.05 16.57 7.93
N TYR A 342 -21.58 16.84 6.73
CA TYR A 342 -20.38 17.57 6.48
C TYR A 342 -20.76 18.92 5.88
N TYR A 343 -20.44 19.98 6.60
CA TYR A 343 -20.63 21.34 6.14
C TYR A 343 -19.30 21.96 5.76
N LEU A 344 -19.35 22.95 4.87
CA LEU A 344 -18.18 23.71 4.49
C LEU A 344 -18.12 25.02 5.28
N MET A 345 -16.92 25.30 5.79
CA MET A 345 -16.55 26.52 6.46
C MET A 345 -15.50 27.25 5.62
N LYS A 346 -15.58 28.57 5.52
CA LYS A 346 -14.53 29.44 4.98
C LYS A 346 -13.79 30.09 6.14
N TYR A 347 -12.47 30.04 6.12
CA TYR A 347 -11.61 30.74 7.08
C TYR A 347 -10.76 31.78 6.36
N ASP A 348 -10.91 33.03 6.71
CA ASP A 348 -10.14 34.14 6.18
C ASP A 348 -8.90 34.39 7.03
N LEU A 349 -7.72 34.31 6.42
CA LEU A 349 -6.45 34.44 7.13
C LEU A 349 -6.19 35.86 7.65
N SER A 350 -6.68 36.88 6.94
CA SER A 350 -6.42 38.27 7.30
C SER A 350 -7.23 38.74 8.52
N THR A 351 -8.45 38.19 8.65
CA THR A 351 -9.38 38.58 9.71
C THR A 351 -9.49 37.57 10.83
N SER A 352 -8.96 36.34 10.60
CA SER A 352 -9.12 35.18 11.50
C SER A 352 -10.58 34.80 11.78
N VAL A 353 -11.47 35.05 10.81
CA VAL A 353 -12.91 34.74 10.93
C VAL A 353 -13.26 33.48 10.18
N ALA A 354 -13.93 32.55 10.86
CA ALA A 354 -14.55 31.37 10.27
C ALA A 354 -16.04 31.63 10.00
N GLN A 355 -16.46 31.41 8.76
CA GLN A 355 -17.87 31.55 8.34
C GLN A 355 -18.41 30.24 7.76
N PRO A 356 -19.63 29.82 8.14
CA PRO A 356 -20.27 28.68 7.47
C PRO A 356 -20.64 29.07 6.04
N LEU A 357 -20.19 28.26 5.06
CA LEU A 357 -20.63 28.37 3.67
C LEU A 357 -21.90 27.56 3.42
N THR A 358 -22.05 26.44 4.09
CA THR A 358 -23.20 25.54 3.91
C THR A 358 -23.76 25.11 5.27
N TYR A 359 -25.06 24.78 5.27
CA TYR A 359 -25.79 24.29 6.43
C TYR A 359 -27.08 23.60 5.98
N GLY A 360 -27.70 22.80 6.85
CA GLY A 360 -29.03 22.22 6.61
C GLY A 360 -29.02 20.70 6.43
N GLY A 361 -29.97 20.19 5.62
CA GLY A 361 -30.21 18.75 5.48
C GLY A 361 -29.28 18.01 4.51
N ALA A 362 -28.51 18.73 3.69
CA ALA A 362 -27.57 18.14 2.72
C ALA A 362 -26.17 18.03 3.32
N THR A 363 -25.45 16.94 3.01
CA THR A 363 -24.00 16.89 3.12
C THR A 363 -23.39 17.60 1.91
N THR A 364 -22.35 18.40 2.14
CA THR A 364 -21.74 19.22 1.10
C THR A 364 -20.26 18.94 0.93
N TYR A 365 -19.80 18.91 -0.32
CA TYR A 365 -18.42 18.66 -0.70
C TYR A 365 -17.94 19.74 -1.67
N PRO A 366 -16.71 20.27 -1.52
CA PRO A 366 -16.13 21.17 -2.49
C PRO A 366 -15.68 20.36 -3.72
N ASP A 367 -15.89 20.90 -4.90
CA ASP A 367 -15.43 20.31 -6.17
C ASP A 367 -14.37 21.17 -6.86
N GLY A 368 -13.89 22.20 -6.16
CA GLY A 368 -12.78 23.05 -6.59
C GLY A 368 -13.16 24.50 -6.92
N PHE A 369 -12.14 25.26 -7.25
CA PHE A 369 -12.24 26.66 -7.63
C PHE A 369 -11.96 26.84 -9.13
N ASN A 370 -12.50 27.91 -9.71
CA ASN A 370 -11.98 28.38 -10.98
C ASN A 370 -10.58 29.01 -10.82
N ALA A 371 -9.88 29.26 -11.92
CA ALA A 371 -8.47 29.64 -11.92
C ALA A 371 -8.13 30.91 -11.10
N ASP A 372 -9.04 31.88 -11.03
CA ASP A 372 -8.87 33.14 -10.30
C ASP A 372 -9.45 33.12 -8.88
N GLY A 373 -10.08 32.01 -8.47
CA GLY A 373 -10.69 31.86 -7.14
C GLY A 373 -11.99 32.63 -6.94
N SER A 374 -12.52 33.28 -7.97
CA SER A 374 -13.78 34.05 -7.87
C SER A 374 -15.02 33.17 -7.75
N LYS A 375 -14.93 31.91 -8.19
CA LYS A 375 -16.02 30.94 -8.16
C LYS A 375 -15.55 29.63 -7.52
N MET A 376 -16.46 28.99 -6.79
CA MET A 376 -16.28 27.67 -6.20
C MET A 376 -17.42 26.74 -6.59
N LEU A 377 -17.11 25.50 -6.90
CA LEU A 377 -18.09 24.43 -7.06
C LEU A 377 -18.32 23.70 -5.74
N ILE A 378 -19.58 23.46 -5.45
CA ILE A 378 -20.01 22.69 -4.28
C ILE A 378 -21.02 21.64 -4.74
N LYS A 379 -20.81 20.39 -4.34
CA LYS A 379 -21.83 19.34 -4.44
C LYS A 379 -22.64 19.32 -3.15
N ALA A 380 -23.95 19.35 -3.26
CA ALA A 380 -24.88 19.19 -2.16
C ALA A 380 -25.66 17.90 -2.33
N MET A 381 -25.34 16.90 -1.54
CA MET A 381 -25.92 15.56 -1.61
C MET A 381 -27.03 15.38 -0.58
N ARG A 382 -28.18 14.90 -1.02
CA ARG A 382 -29.33 14.54 -0.17
C ARG A 382 -29.74 13.11 -0.45
N GLU A 383 -30.12 12.41 0.61
CA GLU A 383 -30.78 11.13 0.47
C GLU A 383 -32.19 11.28 -0.12
N ASN A 384 -32.57 10.33 -0.96
CA ASN A 384 -33.89 10.18 -1.51
C ASN A 384 -34.29 8.70 -1.49
N THR A 385 -34.75 8.23 -0.32
CA THR A 385 -35.07 6.83 -0.12
C THR A 385 -36.34 6.36 -0.79
N SER A 386 -37.12 7.27 -1.39
CA SER A 386 -38.37 6.96 -2.09
C SER A 386 -38.20 6.64 -3.57
N GLU A 387 -37.07 6.99 -4.16
CA GLU A 387 -36.79 6.82 -5.58
C GLU A 387 -35.35 6.37 -5.81
N TYR A 388 -35.12 5.57 -6.85
CA TYR A 388 -33.77 5.25 -7.32
C TYR A 388 -33.29 6.32 -8.31
N PRO A 389 -32.02 6.76 -8.25
CA PRO A 389 -31.01 6.45 -7.23
C PRO A 389 -31.34 7.11 -5.88
N PHE A 390 -30.92 6.46 -4.79
CA PHE A 390 -31.24 6.88 -3.41
C PHE A 390 -30.56 8.16 -2.95
N TYR A 391 -29.69 8.72 -3.77
CA TYR A 391 -29.02 10.00 -3.56
C TYR A 391 -29.29 10.95 -4.71
N LYS A 392 -29.50 12.21 -4.39
CA LYS A 392 -29.65 13.29 -5.37
C LYS A 392 -28.60 14.36 -5.06
N THR A 393 -27.82 14.72 -6.06
CA THR A 393 -26.74 15.70 -5.95
C THR A 393 -27.07 16.94 -6.75
N ASP A 394 -27.00 18.11 -6.12
CA ASP A 394 -26.99 19.40 -6.79
C ASP A 394 -25.53 19.83 -6.99
N LEU A 395 -25.15 20.28 -8.18
CA LEU A 395 -23.90 20.99 -8.44
C LEU A 395 -24.17 22.49 -8.40
N ILE A 396 -23.54 23.15 -7.46
CA ILE A 396 -23.76 24.54 -7.14
C ILE A 396 -22.49 25.34 -7.43
N GLN A 397 -22.61 26.48 -8.10
CA GLN A 397 -21.54 27.47 -8.22
C GLN A 397 -21.79 28.61 -7.25
N VAL A 398 -20.79 28.95 -6.47
CA VAL A 398 -20.81 30.07 -5.51
C VAL A 398 -19.84 31.15 -5.97
N ASP A 399 -20.30 32.37 -6.05
CA ASP A 399 -19.46 33.56 -6.21
C ASP A 399 -18.82 33.88 -4.85
N MET A 400 -17.50 33.72 -4.73
CA MET A 400 -16.82 33.81 -3.43
C MET A 400 -16.70 35.24 -2.90
N LYS A 401 -17.00 36.25 -3.71
CA LYS A 401 -17.00 37.66 -3.31
C LYS A 401 -18.38 38.13 -2.87
N THR A 402 -19.40 37.81 -3.66
CA THR A 402 -20.78 38.28 -3.45
C THR A 402 -21.61 37.26 -2.68
N MET A 403 -21.14 36.04 -2.56
CA MET A 403 -21.88 34.88 -2.03
C MET A 403 -23.13 34.52 -2.80
N ALA A 404 -23.28 35.03 -4.04
CA ALA A 404 -24.34 34.64 -4.94
C ALA A 404 -24.22 33.17 -5.36
N VAL A 405 -25.35 32.49 -5.43
CA VAL A 405 -25.44 31.04 -5.69
C VAL A 405 -26.16 30.78 -7.00
N ASP A 406 -25.58 29.97 -7.87
CA ASP A 406 -26.22 29.43 -9.08
C ASP A 406 -26.20 27.89 -9.02
N THR A 407 -27.36 27.26 -9.14
CA THR A 407 -27.47 25.82 -9.26
C THR A 407 -27.29 25.42 -10.73
N LEU A 408 -26.10 24.88 -11.05
CA LEU A 408 -25.75 24.51 -12.41
C LEU A 408 -26.44 23.20 -12.84
N VAL A 409 -26.47 22.21 -11.96
CA VAL A 409 -27.12 20.90 -12.15
C VAL A 409 -27.95 20.62 -10.93
N LYS A 410 -29.22 20.21 -11.11
CA LYS A 410 -30.15 19.99 -10.01
C LYS A 410 -30.58 18.52 -9.93
N ALA A 411 -30.52 17.98 -8.70
CA ALA A 411 -31.13 16.70 -8.32
C ALA A 411 -30.76 15.51 -9.22
N ASN A 412 -29.51 15.43 -9.67
CA ASN A 412 -28.99 14.27 -10.40
C ASN A 412 -28.42 13.21 -9.47
N GLY A 413 -28.67 11.94 -9.80
CA GLY A 413 -28.27 10.81 -8.95
C GLY A 413 -26.79 10.47 -9.07
N ASP A 414 -26.22 10.48 -10.26
CA ASP A 414 -24.91 9.88 -10.54
C ASP A 414 -23.84 10.91 -10.94
N LEU A 415 -23.91 12.12 -10.38
CA LEU A 415 -22.88 13.14 -10.55
C LEU A 415 -21.74 12.86 -9.57
N SER A 416 -20.56 12.53 -10.09
CA SER A 416 -19.37 12.15 -9.31
C SER A 416 -18.47 13.35 -9.01
N SER A 417 -18.01 14.09 -10.04
CA SER A 417 -17.12 15.25 -9.89
C SER A 417 -17.29 16.26 -11.01
N ALA A 418 -16.81 17.48 -10.79
CA ALA A 418 -16.76 18.53 -11.81
C ALA A 418 -15.50 19.38 -11.65
N VAL A 419 -14.83 19.70 -12.75
CA VAL A 419 -13.66 20.57 -12.76
C VAL A 419 -13.85 21.71 -13.78
N TYR A 420 -13.40 22.92 -13.42
CA TYR A 420 -13.43 24.07 -14.33
C TYR A 420 -12.45 23.93 -15.49
N SER A 421 -12.85 24.43 -16.66
CA SER A 421 -11.90 24.75 -17.72
C SER A 421 -10.93 25.85 -17.25
N PRO A 422 -9.72 25.94 -17.82
CA PRO A 422 -8.73 26.96 -17.46
C PRO A 422 -9.26 28.42 -17.62
N ASP A 423 -10.17 28.65 -18.55
CA ASP A 423 -10.82 29.96 -18.79
C ASP A 423 -12.08 30.17 -17.93
N GLY A 424 -12.50 29.21 -17.15
CA GLY A 424 -13.65 29.27 -16.25
C GLY A 424 -15.02 29.28 -16.93
N LYS A 425 -15.10 29.05 -18.26
CA LYS A 425 -16.37 29.12 -19.01
C LYS A 425 -17.11 27.80 -19.09
N SER A 426 -16.39 26.69 -18.91
CA SER A 426 -16.95 25.36 -19.02
C SER A 426 -16.55 24.50 -17.80
N LEU A 427 -17.29 23.40 -17.63
CA LEU A 427 -16.94 22.33 -16.68
C LEU A 427 -16.76 21.04 -17.46
N PHE A 428 -15.83 20.21 -17.00
CA PHE A 428 -15.84 18.81 -17.31
C PHE A 428 -16.45 18.07 -16.13
N ILE A 429 -17.62 17.48 -16.36
CA ILE A 429 -18.42 16.78 -15.35
C ILE A 429 -18.26 15.29 -15.57
N VAL A 430 -17.97 14.54 -14.50
CA VAL A 430 -17.94 13.08 -14.50
C VAL A 430 -19.17 12.55 -13.78
N GLY A 431 -19.80 11.55 -14.39
CA GLY A 431 -20.95 10.90 -13.79
C GLY A 431 -21.49 9.76 -14.65
N GLY A 432 -22.57 9.12 -14.21
CA GLY A 432 -23.15 7.98 -14.87
C GLY A 432 -23.76 8.31 -16.25
N PRO A 433 -24.01 7.30 -17.10
CA PRO A 433 -24.57 7.49 -18.44
C PRO A 433 -25.99 8.08 -18.44
N SER A 434 -26.74 7.94 -17.36
CA SER A 434 -28.09 8.52 -17.20
C SER A 434 -28.11 10.03 -16.94
N LEU A 435 -26.96 10.67 -16.69
CA LEU A 435 -26.90 12.11 -16.51
C LEU A 435 -27.48 12.87 -17.72
N PHE A 436 -28.01 14.06 -17.45
CA PHE A 436 -28.53 14.98 -18.46
C PHE A 436 -29.58 14.37 -19.39
N GLY A 437 -30.47 13.53 -18.83
CA GLY A 437 -31.52 12.89 -19.60
C GLY A 437 -31.05 11.73 -20.46
N LYS A 438 -30.13 10.93 -19.91
CA LYS A 438 -29.52 9.75 -20.56
C LYS A 438 -28.61 10.10 -21.75
N LEU A 439 -27.95 11.25 -21.70
CA LEU A 439 -27.14 11.75 -22.81
C LEU A 439 -25.91 10.85 -23.08
N GLY A 440 -25.41 10.16 -22.05
CA GLY A 440 -24.27 9.25 -22.14
C GLY A 440 -24.61 7.81 -22.54
N VAL A 441 -25.89 7.46 -22.64
CA VAL A 441 -26.32 6.10 -22.97
C VAL A 441 -26.03 5.78 -24.44
N ASN A 442 -25.32 4.68 -24.70
CA ASN A 442 -25.03 4.15 -26.02
C ASN A 442 -25.45 2.67 -26.20
N ALA A 443 -26.22 2.13 -25.25
CA ALA A 443 -26.64 0.73 -25.24
C ALA A 443 -27.83 0.42 -26.21
N GLY A 444 -28.24 1.35 -27.04
CA GLY A 444 -29.40 1.22 -27.94
C GLY A 444 -30.68 0.97 -27.13
N ASP A 445 -31.46 -0.05 -27.53
CA ASP A 445 -32.70 -0.45 -26.85
C ASP A 445 -32.47 -1.36 -25.63
N HIS A 446 -31.22 -1.73 -25.33
CA HIS A 446 -30.91 -2.55 -24.16
C HIS A 446 -31.02 -1.73 -22.88
N PRO A 447 -31.64 -2.27 -21.83
CA PRO A 447 -31.63 -1.61 -20.54
C PRO A 447 -30.20 -1.60 -19.96
N ILE A 448 -29.77 -0.43 -19.46
CA ILE A 448 -28.54 -0.34 -18.70
C ILE A 448 -28.74 -0.96 -17.30
N ALA A 449 -27.80 -1.80 -16.89
CA ALA A 449 -27.89 -2.50 -15.60
C ALA A 449 -27.74 -1.54 -14.40
N ASN A 450 -26.93 -0.48 -14.57
CA ASN A 450 -26.65 0.54 -13.55
C ASN A 450 -25.97 1.76 -14.17
N ASP A 451 -25.72 2.78 -13.34
CA ASP A 451 -25.03 4.01 -13.71
C ASP A 451 -23.57 4.09 -13.25
N PHE A 452 -22.90 2.93 -13.02
CA PHE A 452 -21.51 2.90 -12.54
C PHE A 452 -20.47 3.06 -13.64
N ASP A 453 -20.87 3.00 -14.90
CA ASP A 453 -20.03 3.31 -16.06
C ASP A 453 -19.85 4.83 -16.19
N SER A 454 -18.94 5.38 -15.39
CA SER A 454 -18.75 6.83 -15.30
C SER A 454 -18.18 7.42 -16.58
N GLN A 455 -18.86 8.45 -17.08
CA GLN A 455 -18.55 9.15 -18.33
C GLN A 455 -18.24 10.63 -18.09
N GLY A 456 -17.64 11.29 -19.09
CA GLY A 456 -17.27 12.68 -19.08
C GLY A 456 -18.15 13.55 -19.99
N TYR A 457 -18.60 14.67 -19.46
CA TYR A 457 -19.48 15.64 -20.14
C TYR A 457 -18.86 17.03 -20.13
N LEU A 458 -18.81 17.68 -21.26
CA LEU A 458 -18.45 19.10 -21.35
C LEU A 458 -19.72 19.94 -21.15
N PHE A 459 -19.74 20.77 -20.12
CA PHE A 459 -20.85 21.63 -19.73
C PHE A 459 -20.46 23.11 -19.93
N ASP A 460 -21.13 23.82 -20.84
CA ASP A 460 -20.96 25.25 -21.00
C ASP A 460 -21.81 26.00 -19.95
N ILE A 461 -21.16 26.79 -19.11
CA ILE A 461 -21.81 27.43 -17.95
C ILE A 461 -22.86 28.45 -18.37
N ALA A 462 -22.59 29.24 -19.43
CA ALA A 462 -23.46 30.32 -19.84
C ALA A 462 -24.72 29.81 -20.53
N SER A 463 -24.57 28.88 -21.46
CA SER A 463 -25.69 28.34 -22.23
C SER A 463 -26.37 27.13 -21.59
N LYS A 464 -25.76 26.54 -20.55
CA LYS A 464 -26.14 25.26 -19.93
C LYS A 464 -26.14 24.09 -20.93
N LYS A 465 -25.47 24.24 -22.09
CA LYS A 465 -25.33 23.18 -23.08
C LYS A 465 -24.40 22.08 -22.59
N VAL A 466 -24.80 20.83 -22.78
CA VAL A 466 -24.02 19.66 -22.45
C VAL A 466 -23.60 18.89 -23.71
N THR A 467 -22.35 18.47 -23.77
CA THR A 467 -21.81 17.62 -24.84
C THR A 467 -21.21 16.38 -24.21
N PRO A 468 -21.67 15.16 -24.53
CA PRO A 468 -21.07 13.94 -24.05
C PRO A 468 -19.71 13.74 -24.75
N MET A 469 -18.64 13.64 -23.99
CA MET A 469 -17.28 13.54 -24.53
C MET A 469 -16.79 12.09 -24.61
N THR A 470 -17.34 11.21 -23.78
CA THR A 470 -16.88 9.82 -23.66
C THR A 470 -17.99 8.78 -23.90
N ARG A 471 -19.14 9.16 -24.47
CA ARG A 471 -20.26 8.25 -24.71
C ARG A 471 -19.87 7.01 -25.53
N ASP A 472 -18.99 7.18 -26.51
CA ASP A 472 -18.53 6.11 -27.40
C ASP A 472 -17.11 5.62 -27.01
N PHE A 473 -16.68 5.95 -25.80
CA PHE A 473 -15.42 5.52 -25.18
C PHE A 473 -15.75 4.49 -24.11
N ASP A 474 -15.39 3.22 -24.34
CA ASP A 474 -15.78 2.08 -23.51
C ASP A 474 -15.25 2.13 -22.06
N PRO A 475 -13.97 2.50 -21.77
CA PRO A 475 -13.46 2.52 -20.40
C PRO A 475 -14.19 3.50 -19.48
N ALA A 476 -14.54 3.03 -18.26
CA ALA A 476 -15.22 3.86 -17.25
C ALA A 476 -14.24 4.80 -16.52
N ILE A 477 -14.55 6.10 -16.46
CA ILE A 477 -13.70 7.09 -15.78
C ILE A 477 -13.68 6.82 -14.27
N GLN A 478 -12.48 6.85 -13.67
CA GLN A 478 -12.29 6.65 -12.24
C GLN A 478 -11.62 7.83 -11.55
N GLY A 479 -12.25 8.29 -10.46
CA GLY A 479 -11.76 9.39 -9.64
C GLY A 479 -11.91 10.76 -10.30
N GLU A 480 -11.17 11.72 -9.78
CA GLU A 480 -11.26 13.10 -10.24
C GLU A 480 -10.36 13.34 -11.46
N PRO A 481 -10.87 13.97 -12.52
CA PRO A 481 -10.06 14.40 -13.66
C PRO A 481 -9.24 15.65 -13.32
N VAL A 482 -8.19 15.88 -14.10
CA VAL A 482 -7.38 17.09 -14.05
C VAL A 482 -7.51 17.82 -15.39
N TRP A 483 -8.09 19.02 -15.40
CA TRP A 483 -8.05 19.89 -16.56
C TRP A 483 -6.81 20.79 -16.47
N ASN A 484 -5.76 20.43 -17.19
CA ASN A 484 -4.48 21.09 -17.08
C ASN A 484 -4.50 22.45 -17.80
N ALA A 485 -4.14 23.51 -17.06
CA ALA A 485 -4.13 24.87 -17.59
C ALA A 485 -2.96 25.14 -18.56
N SER A 486 -1.90 24.36 -18.53
CA SER A 486 -0.72 24.56 -19.40
C SER A 486 -0.95 24.10 -20.83
N ASP A 487 -1.65 22.98 -21.05
CA ASP A 487 -1.87 22.41 -22.38
C ASP A 487 -3.35 22.34 -22.79
N GLY A 488 -4.26 22.73 -21.88
CA GLY A 488 -5.70 22.76 -22.10
C GLY A 488 -6.37 21.40 -22.19
N LYS A 489 -5.66 20.32 -21.86
CA LYS A 489 -6.16 18.95 -21.94
C LYS A 489 -6.71 18.44 -20.62
N ILE A 490 -7.54 17.41 -20.72
CA ILE A 490 -8.16 16.76 -19.56
C ILE A 490 -7.52 15.39 -19.40
N TYR A 491 -6.97 15.15 -18.22
CA TYR A 491 -6.34 13.88 -17.84
C TYR A 491 -7.21 13.16 -16.84
N PHE A 492 -7.41 11.86 -17.05
CA PHE A 492 -8.20 11.02 -16.14
C PHE A 492 -7.73 9.57 -16.19
N ARG A 493 -7.99 8.84 -15.12
CA ARG A 493 -7.87 7.38 -15.11
C ARG A 493 -9.17 6.77 -15.61
N ALA A 494 -9.09 5.64 -16.30
CA ALA A 494 -10.28 4.88 -16.64
C ALA A 494 -10.03 3.37 -16.55
N GLU A 495 -11.05 2.63 -16.17
CA GLU A 495 -11.04 1.18 -16.05
C GLU A 495 -11.24 0.55 -17.42
N GLU A 496 -10.22 -0.14 -17.90
CA GLU A 496 -10.18 -0.82 -19.21
C GLU A 496 -9.89 -2.30 -18.99
N GLY A 497 -10.92 -3.12 -18.86
CA GLY A 497 -10.79 -4.52 -18.52
C GLY A 497 -10.05 -4.72 -17.20
N PHE A 498 -8.90 -5.40 -17.21
CA PHE A 498 -8.08 -5.63 -16.01
C PHE A 498 -7.17 -4.47 -15.64
N PHE A 499 -7.12 -3.41 -16.42
CA PHE A 499 -6.15 -2.32 -16.29
C PHE A 499 -6.81 -1.00 -15.90
N VAL A 500 -6.06 -0.13 -15.24
CA VAL A 500 -6.47 1.25 -14.97
C VAL A 500 -5.38 2.20 -15.46
N PRO A 501 -5.32 2.46 -16.76
CA PRO A 501 -4.40 3.43 -17.34
C PRO A 501 -4.85 4.88 -17.11
N VAL A 502 -4.02 5.82 -17.56
CA VAL A 502 -4.35 7.25 -17.66
C VAL A 502 -4.62 7.61 -19.11
N TYR A 503 -5.64 8.40 -19.33
CA TYR A 503 -6.02 8.94 -20.63
C TYR A 503 -5.88 10.46 -20.66
N CYS A 504 -5.71 10.99 -21.86
CA CYS A 504 -5.64 12.40 -22.15
C CYS A 504 -6.70 12.72 -23.21
N LEU A 505 -7.68 13.55 -22.86
CA LEU A 505 -8.74 14.04 -23.73
C LEU A 505 -8.43 15.47 -24.19
N ASN A 506 -8.52 15.72 -25.49
CA ASN A 506 -8.54 17.07 -26.05
C ASN A 506 -9.98 17.58 -26.14
N PRO A 507 -10.40 18.57 -25.33
CA PRO A 507 -11.78 19.02 -25.33
C PRO A 507 -12.20 19.77 -26.62
N ALA A 508 -11.22 20.21 -27.44
CA ALA A 508 -11.50 20.95 -28.67
C ALA A 508 -12.02 20.06 -29.82
N ASP A 509 -11.53 18.83 -29.89
CA ASP A 509 -11.88 17.87 -30.97
C ASP A 509 -12.45 16.55 -30.46
N GLY A 510 -12.49 16.34 -29.13
CA GLY A 510 -12.97 15.12 -28.50
C GLY A 510 -12.02 13.93 -28.61
N SER A 511 -10.80 14.10 -29.13
CA SER A 511 -9.83 13.01 -29.25
C SER A 511 -9.32 12.53 -27.89
N ILE A 512 -9.28 11.21 -27.70
CA ILE A 512 -8.83 10.57 -26.47
C ILE A 512 -7.60 9.72 -26.78
N LYS A 513 -6.55 9.90 -26.00
CA LYS A 513 -5.29 9.15 -26.13
C LYS A 513 -4.94 8.44 -24.83
N LYS A 514 -4.70 7.13 -24.90
CA LYS A 514 -4.13 6.33 -23.81
C LYS A 514 -2.66 6.70 -23.60
N LEU A 515 -2.26 6.97 -22.36
CA LEU A 515 -0.86 7.22 -22.00
C LEU A 515 -0.13 5.91 -21.72
N PRO A 516 1.16 5.79 -22.13
CA PRO A 516 1.94 4.56 -21.93
C PRO A 516 2.50 4.48 -20.50
N VAL A 517 1.61 4.40 -19.51
CA VAL A 517 1.99 4.21 -18.09
C VAL A 517 2.66 2.86 -17.89
N ALA A 518 3.59 2.77 -16.93
CA ALA A 518 4.36 1.56 -16.65
C ALA A 518 3.70 0.64 -15.62
N ALA A 519 2.59 1.07 -15.01
CA ALA A 519 1.83 0.28 -14.05
C ALA A 519 0.58 -0.32 -14.71
N ASP A 520 0.17 -1.52 -14.28
CA ASP A 520 -1.07 -2.14 -14.72
C ASP A 520 -2.29 -1.37 -14.20
N ASN A 521 -2.24 -0.96 -12.95
CA ASN A 521 -3.30 -0.24 -12.28
C ASN A 521 -2.73 1.03 -11.64
N VAL A 522 -3.02 2.18 -12.24
CA VAL A 522 -2.65 3.49 -11.70
C VAL A 522 -3.60 3.85 -10.57
N ALA A 523 -3.09 3.92 -9.35
CA ALA A 523 -3.89 4.23 -8.16
C ALA A 523 -4.11 5.75 -7.97
N ASN A 524 -3.11 6.55 -8.30
CA ASN A 524 -3.12 8.01 -8.18
C ASN A 524 -2.19 8.62 -9.23
N PHE A 525 -2.55 9.78 -9.77
CA PHE A 525 -1.62 10.60 -10.57
C PHE A 525 -1.72 12.07 -10.18
N SER A 526 -0.70 12.84 -10.49
CA SER A 526 -0.64 14.28 -10.24
C SER A 526 0.16 14.99 -11.33
N ILE A 527 -0.42 16.09 -11.82
CA ILE A 527 0.21 17.01 -12.77
C ILE A 527 0.15 18.39 -12.11
N GLY A 528 1.22 19.17 -12.18
CA GLY A 528 1.18 20.55 -11.72
C GLY A 528 0.27 21.37 -12.64
N ASN A 529 -0.52 22.31 -12.09
CA ASN A 529 -1.46 23.10 -12.87
C ASN A 529 -0.79 24.07 -13.89
N ARG A 530 0.52 24.27 -13.77
CA ARG A 530 1.37 25.03 -14.70
C ARG A 530 2.48 24.16 -15.32
N GLU A 531 2.29 22.86 -15.32
CA GLU A 531 3.24 21.87 -15.83
C GLU A 531 2.61 21.10 -17.01
N ASP A 532 3.29 21.02 -18.12
CA ASP A 532 2.87 20.30 -19.32
C ASP A 532 3.80 19.14 -19.70
N ARG A 533 4.88 18.96 -18.94
CA ARG A 533 5.93 18.00 -19.27
C ARG A 533 5.90 16.75 -18.42
N TYR A 534 5.63 16.89 -17.12
CA TYR A 534 5.74 15.78 -16.21
C TYR A 534 4.40 15.44 -15.53
N MET A 535 4.17 14.14 -15.37
CA MET A 535 3.13 13.56 -14.54
C MET A 535 3.78 12.60 -13.55
N SER A 536 3.53 12.76 -12.27
CA SER A 536 3.86 11.76 -11.27
C SER A 536 2.66 10.85 -11.04
N TYR A 537 2.90 9.56 -10.76
CA TYR A 537 1.84 8.63 -10.45
C TYR A 537 2.32 7.48 -9.58
N THR A 538 1.39 6.84 -8.88
CA THR A 538 1.60 5.55 -8.22
C THR A 538 0.77 4.49 -8.89
N GLY A 539 1.25 3.26 -8.85
CA GLY A 539 0.50 2.14 -9.41
C GLY A 539 0.98 0.81 -8.86
N GLN A 540 0.22 -0.22 -9.18
CA GLN A 540 0.44 -1.60 -8.77
C GLN A 540 0.27 -2.57 -9.94
N ALA A 541 0.72 -3.81 -9.73
CA ALA A 541 0.49 -4.98 -10.57
C ALA A 541 0.29 -6.21 -9.66
N TYR A 542 0.18 -7.41 -10.23
CA TYR A 542 0.12 -8.63 -9.41
C TYR A 542 1.41 -8.92 -8.65
N GLU A 543 2.55 -8.36 -9.10
CA GLU A 543 3.89 -8.62 -8.57
C GLU A 543 4.43 -7.50 -7.67
N TYR A 544 3.67 -6.43 -7.43
CA TYR A 544 4.03 -5.36 -6.49
C TYR A 544 2.81 -4.54 -6.05
N ALA A 545 2.83 -4.09 -4.79
CA ALA A 545 1.71 -3.41 -4.16
C ALA A 545 1.67 -1.89 -4.39
N GLY A 546 2.81 -1.26 -4.69
CA GLY A 546 2.83 0.18 -4.95
C GLY A 546 4.22 0.72 -5.27
N ARG A 547 4.36 1.23 -6.50
CA ARG A 547 5.54 1.96 -7.00
C ARG A 547 5.19 3.39 -7.34
N ALA A 548 6.14 4.29 -7.22
CA ALA A 548 6.00 5.67 -7.68
C ALA A 548 6.80 5.90 -8.95
N TYR A 549 6.22 6.64 -9.88
CA TYR A 549 6.76 6.91 -11.19
C TYR A 549 6.70 8.39 -11.54
N LEU A 550 7.62 8.81 -12.42
CA LEU A 550 7.58 10.08 -13.14
C LEU A 550 7.53 9.80 -14.63
N MET A 551 6.51 10.30 -15.31
CA MET A 551 6.37 10.23 -16.77
C MET A 551 6.70 11.56 -17.39
N ASP A 552 7.52 11.56 -18.43
CA ASP A 552 7.66 12.68 -19.37
C ASP A 552 6.52 12.58 -20.39
N LEU A 553 5.55 13.48 -20.32
CA LEU A 553 4.36 13.47 -21.19
C LEU A 553 4.67 13.70 -22.66
N LYS A 554 5.81 14.36 -22.98
CA LYS A 554 6.23 14.61 -24.37
C LYS A 554 6.80 13.37 -25.03
N THR A 555 7.55 12.57 -24.28
CA THR A 555 8.18 11.35 -24.79
C THR A 555 7.40 10.08 -24.48
N GLY A 556 6.48 10.13 -23.51
CA GLY A 556 5.75 8.96 -22.99
C GLY A 556 6.62 8.05 -22.10
N LYS A 557 7.85 8.43 -21.79
CA LYS A 557 8.76 7.60 -20.99
C LYS A 557 8.48 7.75 -19.50
N SER A 558 8.21 6.61 -18.82
CA SER A 558 8.12 6.53 -17.36
C SER A 558 9.44 6.11 -16.73
N THR A 559 9.80 6.74 -15.62
CA THR A 559 10.97 6.39 -14.78
C THR A 559 10.46 6.05 -13.39
N VAL A 560 10.96 4.98 -12.79
CA VAL A 560 10.66 4.62 -11.40
C VAL A 560 11.33 5.63 -10.48
N MET A 561 10.53 6.33 -9.68
CA MET A 561 10.99 7.23 -8.62
C MET A 561 11.26 6.48 -7.32
N ALA A 562 10.38 5.53 -6.99
CA ALA A 562 10.52 4.70 -5.81
C ALA A 562 9.87 3.32 -6.02
N ASP A 563 10.60 2.28 -5.63
CA ASP A 563 10.16 0.90 -5.53
C ASP A 563 10.58 0.40 -4.14
N PRO A 564 9.81 0.75 -3.08
CA PRO A 564 10.27 0.54 -1.71
C PRO A 564 10.32 -0.94 -1.29
N ASP A 565 9.61 -1.80 -2.00
CA ASP A 565 9.49 -3.24 -1.70
C ASP A 565 10.29 -4.14 -2.66
N ALA A 566 11.08 -3.57 -3.53
CA ALA A 566 11.79 -4.29 -4.59
C ALA A 566 12.69 -5.41 -4.05
N GLU A 567 13.39 -5.17 -2.94
CA GLU A 567 14.33 -6.14 -2.36
C GLU A 567 13.58 -7.34 -1.76
N ARG A 568 12.49 -7.11 -1.02
CA ARG A 568 11.66 -8.17 -0.43
C ARG A 568 10.98 -9.01 -1.51
N LEU A 569 10.37 -8.37 -2.49
CA LEU A 569 9.65 -9.05 -3.56
C LEU A 569 10.56 -9.75 -4.59
N ALA A 570 11.85 -9.38 -4.66
CA ALA A 570 12.83 -10.13 -5.46
C ALA A 570 13.09 -11.55 -4.91
N GLU A 571 12.79 -11.77 -3.62
CA GLU A 571 12.87 -13.09 -2.97
C GLU A 571 11.59 -13.93 -3.17
N VAL A 572 10.55 -13.38 -3.82
CA VAL A 572 9.29 -14.08 -4.10
C VAL A 572 9.33 -14.75 -5.46
N ASN A 573 8.91 -16.01 -5.50
CA ASN A 573 8.71 -16.75 -6.73
C ASN A 573 7.23 -16.66 -7.13
N PHE A 574 6.94 -15.73 -8.05
CA PHE A 574 5.59 -15.47 -8.53
C PHE A 574 5.15 -16.46 -9.59
N GLY A 575 3.86 -16.77 -9.61
CA GLY A 575 3.22 -17.46 -10.71
C GLY A 575 3.19 -16.60 -11.98
N LYS A 576 3.25 -17.24 -13.14
CA LYS A 576 3.19 -16.55 -14.43
C LYS A 576 1.74 -16.16 -14.74
N THR A 577 1.50 -14.87 -14.99
CA THR A 577 0.20 -14.35 -15.43
C THR A 577 0.18 -14.14 -16.94
N GLN A 578 -0.94 -14.52 -17.59
CA GLN A 578 -1.14 -14.31 -19.02
C GLN A 578 -2.62 -14.08 -19.35
N PRO A 579 -2.94 -13.25 -20.34
CA PRO A 579 -4.32 -13.11 -20.81
C PRO A 579 -4.79 -14.45 -21.42
N TRP A 580 -6.06 -14.74 -21.23
CA TRP A 580 -6.72 -15.88 -21.86
C TRP A 580 -8.18 -15.56 -22.13
N LYS A 581 -8.57 -15.63 -23.40
CA LYS A 581 -9.91 -15.37 -23.86
C LYS A 581 -10.56 -16.67 -24.33
N PHE A 582 -11.86 -16.74 -24.23
CA PHE A 582 -12.64 -17.80 -24.87
C PHE A 582 -13.94 -17.23 -25.44
N THR A 583 -14.49 -17.95 -26.43
CA THR A 583 -15.78 -17.60 -27.00
C THR A 583 -16.86 -18.43 -26.33
N ALA A 584 -17.85 -17.81 -25.74
CA ALA A 584 -19.02 -18.47 -25.16
C ALA A 584 -19.91 -19.07 -26.26
N SER A 585 -20.87 -19.93 -25.87
CA SER A 585 -21.73 -20.67 -26.82
C SER A 585 -22.64 -19.75 -27.66
N ASP A 586 -22.90 -18.54 -27.21
CA ASP A 586 -23.66 -17.48 -27.91
C ASP A 586 -22.81 -16.60 -28.85
N GLY A 587 -21.48 -16.87 -28.91
CA GLY A 587 -20.54 -16.10 -29.73
C GLY A 587 -19.87 -14.96 -28.99
N THR A 588 -20.21 -14.69 -27.73
CA THR A 588 -19.61 -13.62 -26.93
C THR A 588 -18.16 -13.96 -26.58
N GLU A 589 -17.23 -13.06 -26.84
CA GLU A 589 -15.86 -13.16 -26.41
C GLU A 589 -15.74 -12.76 -24.93
N ILE A 590 -15.22 -13.67 -24.10
CA ILE A 590 -15.01 -13.43 -22.68
C ILE A 590 -13.53 -13.22 -22.42
N ASP A 591 -13.19 -12.07 -21.89
CA ASP A 591 -11.84 -11.74 -21.44
C ASP A 591 -11.50 -12.38 -20.10
N GLY A 592 -10.26 -12.85 -19.97
CA GLY A 592 -9.78 -13.43 -18.74
C GLY A 592 -8.28 -13.33 -18.56
N MET A 593 -7.87 -13.58 -17.33
CA MET A 593 -6.47 -13.64 -16.92
C MET A 593 -6.20 -14.97 -16.25
N MET A 594 -5.23 -15.72 -16.77
CA MET A 594 -4.78 -16.97 -16.18
C MET A 594 -3.50 -16.74 -15.38
N CYS A 595 -3.45 -17.27 -14.17
CA CYS A 595 -2.26 -17.32 -13.34
C CYS A 595 -1.86 -18.79 -13.12
N LEU A 596 -0.65 -19.12 -13.53
CA LEU A 596 -0.07 -20.46 -13.44
C LEU A 596 0.81 -20.56 -12.18
N PRO A 597 0.94 -21.75 -11.56
CA PRO A 597 1.91 -21.97 -10.50
C PRO A 597 3.33 -21.51 -10.84
N PRO A 598 4.16 -21.09 -9.87
CA PRO A 598 5.55 -20.70 -10.14
C PRO A 598 6.36 -21.78 -10.88
N ASP A 599 6.15 -23.05 -10.52
CA ASP A 599 6.85 -24.21 -11.08
C ASP A 599 5.93 -25.01 -12.00
N PHE A 600 5.12 -24.30 -12.80
CA PHE A 600 4.13 -24.94 -13.69
C PHE A 600 4.78 -25.88 -14.72
N ASP A 601 4.33 -27.14 -14.73
CA ASP A 601 4.72 -28.16 -15.69
C ASP A 601 3.51 -28.52 -16.59
N PRO A 602 3.55 -28.24 -17.89
CA PRO A 602 2.42 -28.50 -18.80
C PRO A 602 2.05 -29.99 -18.93
N ASN A 603 2.92 -30.89 -18.47
CA ASN A 603 2.66 -32.34 -18.48
C ASN A 603 1.92 -32.84 -17.23
N LYS A 604 1.70 -31.99 -16.26
CA LYS A 604 0.95 -32.28 -15.02
C LYS A 604 -0.46 -31.75 -15.09
N LYS A 605 -1.34 -32.34 -14.31
CA LYS A 605 -2.70 -31.81 -14.06
C LYS A 605 -2.69 -31.03 -12.76
N TYR A 606 -3.35 -29.88 -12.80
CA TYR A 606 -3.50 -28.98 -11.66
C TYR A 606 -4.98 -28.78 -11.36
N PRO A 607 -5.36 -28.58 -10.09
CA PRO A 607 -6.69 -28.10 -9.77
C PRO A 607 -6.88 -26.69 -10.32
N LEU A 608 -8.09 -26.38 -10.79
CA LEU A 608 -8.43 -25.08 -11.36
C LEU A 608 -9.36 -24.33 -10.42
N ILE A 609 -9.04 -23.07 -10.15
CA ILE A 609 -9.95 -22.09 -9.54
C ILE A 609 -10.40 -21.12 -10.64
N VAL A 610 -11.71 -21.04 -10.83
CA VAL A 610 -12.32 -20.00 -11.67
C VAL A 610 -12.95 -18.97 -10.77
N TYR A 611 -12.51 -17.73 -10.88
CA TYR A 611 -13.08 -16.58 -10.19
C TYR A 611 -13.72 -15.63 -11.18
N TYR A 612 -14.91 -15.20 -10.87
CA TYR A 612 -15.59 -14.11 -11.57
C TYR A 612 -16.35 -13.28 -10.55
N TYR A 613 -16.41 -11.99 -10.80
CA TYR A 613 -17.23 -11.08 -10.03
C TYR A 613 -18.55 -10.88 -10.79
N GLY A 614 -19.66 -11.19 -10.13
CA GLY A 614 -21.00 -11.06 -10.72
C GLY A 614 -21.56 -9.63 -10.68
N GLY A 615 -20.74 -8.64 -10.30
CA GLY A 615 -21.08 -7.22 -10.35
C GLY A 615 -20.67 -6.59 -11.68
N THR A 616 -20.72 -5.27 -11.72
CA THR A 616 -20.57 -4.45 -12.93
C THR A 616 -19.17 -3.91 -13.15
N SER A 617 -18.27 -4.11 -12.19
CA SER A 617 -16.87 -3.68 -12.29
C SER A 617 -15.97 -4.85 -12.61
N PRO A 618 -15.04 -4.72 -13.56
CA PRO A 618 -14.07 -5.76 -13.86
C PRO A 618 -13.10 -5.98 -12.71
N SER A 619 -12.46 -7.15 -12.69
CA SER A 619 -11.41 -7.48 -11.72
C SER A 619 -10.10 -6.83 -12.13
N GLN A 620 -9.57 -5.94 -11.30
CA GLN A 620 -8.34 -5.21 -11.59
C GLN A 620 -7.07 -5.99 -11.22
N ARG A 621 -5.98 -5.73 -11.95
CA ARG A 621 -4.64 -6.27 -11.66
C ARG A 621 -3.98 -5.52 -10.51
N GLY A 622 -3.99 -6.10 -9.32
CA GLY A 622 -3.35 -5.48 -8.16
C GLY A 622 -2.98 -6.51 -7.10
N MET A 623 -1.79 -6.36 -6.51
CA MET A 623 -1.31 -7.26 -5.46
C MET A 623 -2.18 -7.20 -4.20
N SER A 624 -2.75 -6.04 -3.89
CA SER A 624 -3.58 -5.84 -2.70
C SER A 624 -5.09 -6.06 -2.94
N HIS A 625 -5.45 -6.70 -4.04
CA HIS A 625 -6.84 -7.02 -4.33
C HIS A 625 -7.33 -8.22 -3.50
N ALA A 626 -8.63 -8.25 -3.14
CA ALA A 626 -9.22 -9.29 -2.28
C ALA A 626 -9.08 -10.72 -2.80
N TYR A 627 -8.99 -10.90 -4.12
CA TYR A 627 -8.91 -12.22 -4.79
C TYR A 627 -7.65 -12.32 -5.66
N ILE A 628 -6.51 -12.07 -5.04
CA ILE A 628 -5.23 -12.13 -5.75
C ILE A 628 -4.93 -13.55 -6.23
N PRO A 629 -4.76 -13.77 -7.55
CA PRO A 629 -4.52 -15.10 -8.09
C PRO A 629 -3.19 -15.72 -7.66
N GLN A 630 -2.18 -14.89 -7.40
CA GLN A 630 -0.86 -15.33 -6.97
C GLN A 630 -0.89 -16.17 -5.69
N LEU A 631 -1.81 -15.85 -4.76
CA LEU A 631 -1.93 -16.58 -3.49
C LEU A 631 -2.35 -18.04 -3.70
N PHE A 632 -3.22 -18.30 -4.65
CA PHE A 632 -3.66 -19.65 -4.97
C PHE A 632 -2.70 -20.36 -5.93
N ALA A 633 -2.12 -19.64 -6.88
CA ALA A 633 -1.10 -20.18 -7.77
C ALA A 633 0.15 -20.65 -7.00
N SER A 634 0.52 -19.96 -5.93
CA SER A 634 1.60 -20.38 -5.03
C SER A 634 1.33 -21.73 -4.30
N ARG A 635 0.08 -22.21 -4.33
CA ARG A 635 -0.37 -23.50 -3.77
C ARG A 635 -0.72 -24.53 -4.82
N ASP A 636 -0.12 -24.41 -5.99
CA ASP A 636 -0.26 -25.33 -7.12
C ASP A 636 -1.66 -25.38 -7.75
N TYR A 637 -2.44 -24.28 -7.62
CA TYR A 637 -3.66 -24.11 -8.41
C TYR A 637 -3.37 -23.33 -9.70
N VAL A 638 -3.98 -23.73 -10.79
CA VAL A 638 -4.18 -22.81 -11.92
C VAL A 638 -5.36 -21.91 -11.56
N VAL A 639 -5.20 -20.60 -11.70
CA VAL A 639 -6.27 -19.64 -11.38
C VAL A 639 -6.67 -18.92 -12.65
N TYR A 640 -7.96 -18.94 -12.96
CA TYR A 640 -8.55 -18.17 -14.04
C TYR A 640 -9.51 -17.13 -13.48
N ILE A 641 -9.20 -15.87 -13.75
CA ILE A 641 -10.08 -14.75 -13.46
C ILE A 641 -10.71 -14.31 -14.76
N LEU A 642 -12.04 -14.34 -14.84
CA LEU A 642 -12.75 -13.84 -16.01
C LEU A 642 -13.50 -12.55 -15.69
N ASN A 643 -13.60 -11.67 -16.66
CA ASN A 643 -14.47 -10.51 -16.63
C ASN A 643 -15.71 -10.87 -17.46
N PRO A 644 -16.89 -10.98 -16.83
CA PRO A 644 -18.13 -11.19 -17.57
C PRO A 644 -18.39 -9.96 -18.46
N SER A 645 -18.95 -10.22 -19.64
CA SER A 645 -19.36 -9.19 -20.61
C SER A 645 -20.59 -8.45 -20.13
#